data_97dfaf284d1089f470e17946e6250b06
#
_entry.id   97dfaf284d1089f470e17946e6250b06
#
_cell.length_a   1.000
_cell.length_b   1.000
_cell.length_c   1.000
_cell.angle_alpha   90.00
_cell.angle_beta   90.00
_cell.angle_gamma   90.00
#
_symmetry.space_group_name_H-M   'P 1'
#
loop_
_entity.id
_entity.type
_entity.pdbx_description
1 polymer ?
#
loop_
_entity_poly.entity_id
_entity_poly.type
_entity_poly.pdbx_seq_one_letter_code
_entity_poly.pdbx_strand_id
1 'polypeptide(L)'
;MRLLVIDGNSIANRAFYGIKLLTTKDGRYTNAIFGFLNIMNSLLRECEPDEVAVAFDLKHPTFRHEMYDGYKGTRHAMPDELAQQMPILKELLTDLGYRQVSAKGWEADDILGTLAAACEARRDDCFLATGDRDSLQLVSETTTVLLATSAMGRSKTETMDLDAIHEKYGIEPKQLIEVKGLMGDTSDNIPGVKGIGEKTAMTLVKNFGTLDSVYDHLDSPIIKPRQRENLLACREDAYLSHTLGTIRTDAPIDTAEGAYKVTEGNKPAAVRLMQELEIQTLITRFGLDGIVPEQDPDTLPEVDAAIASLPAEPSGHYLVAARPAVLGKKSAVVQPEAWYAVQDTTVYPLSEEELVSLLDNPKVTLDVFDSAPLYARAMAAGSWGSSIVWDGKLAAYLLDASASHYLLTTLATSYHARSAFSCEEYPDAGFLADLFAKMKAEITENGEDELYNNIEFPLAQVLADMTRTGILVDREGIEAFGVQLRQELDQVLTRIEMEAGTSDFNPNSPKQLGTLLFDTMGLPHGKKTKNGWSTDAETLEKLRDIPLVEDILQYRACQKLNSTYVEGLLKVIGEDGRIHTRFNQTEARTGRLSSDNPNLQNIPIRTEMGSKLRAYFVAKPGCVLVDADYSQIELRILAHVTGDAHMQEAFLSGADIHRSTAAKIYNIRPEDVTPRLRSSAKAINFGIMYGKGAYSLSKDIGVSVKEAEAFLQTYLATFPNIDGYMEKTIADARQCGYVSTLFGRRRALPELNSNNHNIRASGERMARNTPIQGTAADVIKLAMVRVWRRLRNEKMESRLILTVHDELIVEAPEAEAEKAAQILREEMEGCVHYAVPLSTDVHTGKNWLEAH
;
A
#
# COMPACT_ATOMS: atom_id res chain seq x y z
N MET A 1 -33.60 2.96 -18.88
CA MET A 1 -32.18 2.59 -19.16
C MET A 1 -31.26 3.59 -18.49
N ARG A 2 -30.06 3.20 -18.08
CA ARG A 2 -29.05 4.08 -17.47
C ARG A 2 -27.83 4.20 -18.38
N LEU A 3 -27.53 5.40 -18.83
CA LEU A 3 -26.34 5.68 -19.64
C LEU A 3 -25.31 6.46 -18.80
N LEU A 4 -24.08 5.94 -18.71
CA LEU A 4 -22.93 6.68 -18.16
C LEU A 4 -22.10 7.24 -19.31
N VAL A 5 -21.96 8.56 -19.36
CA VAL A 5 -21.09 9.26 -20.32
C VAL A 5 -19.90 9.84 -19.57
N ILE A 6 -18.70 9.46 -19.96
CA ILE A 6 -17.45 9.91 -19.33
C ILE A 6 -16.75 10.86 -20.28
N ASP A 7 -16.44 12.07 -19.81
CA ASP A 7 -15.53 12.98 -20.46
C ASP A 7 -14.09 12.48 -20.32
N GLY A 8 -13.59 11.82 -21.36
CA GLY A 8 -12.32 11.13 -21.36
C GLY A 8 -11.13 12.06 -21.12
N ASN A 9 -11.14 13.25 -21.74
CA ASN A 9 -10.07 14.21 -21.60
C ASN A 9 -10.05 14.87 -20.22
N SER A 10 -11.22 15.26 -19.71
CA SER A 10 -11.35 15.91 -18.42
C SER A 10 -10.97 14.95 -17.27
N ILE A 11 -11.48 13.72 -17.30
CA ILE A 11 -11.16 12.70 -16.28
C ILE A 11 -9.69 12.28 -16.35
N ALA A 12 -9.09 12.13 -17.56
CA ALA A 12 -7.67 11.80 -17.71
C ALA A 12 -6.76 12.92 -17.15
N ASN A 13 -7.06 14.17 -17.46
CA ASN A 13 -6.36 15.32 -16.87
C ASN A 13 -6.49 15.34 -15.34
N ARG A 14 -7.69 15.12 -14.83
CA ARG A 14 -7.94 15.09 -13.40
C ARG A 14 -7.16 13.97 -12.72
N ALA A 15 -7.11 12.80 -13.33
CA ALA A 15 -6.33 11.65 -12.85
C ALA A 15 -4.84 11.97 -12.84
N PHE A 16 -4.33 12.56 -13.93
CA PHE A 16 -2.93 12.94 -14.08
C PHE A 16 -2.45 13.90 -12.98
N TYR A 17 -3.19 14.97 -12.71
CA TYR A 17 -2.84 15.94 -11.68
C TYR A 17 -3.24 15.50 -10.26
N GLY A 18 -4.19 14.58 -10.12
CA GLY A 18 -4.67 14.07 -8.85
C GLY A 18 -3.82 12.94 -8.26
N ILE A 19 -3.05 12.25 -9.10
CA ILE A 19 -2.15 11.17 -8.72
C ILE A 19 -0.72 11.57 -9.06
N LYS A 20 0.21 11.21 -8.19
CA LYS A 20 1.64 11.41 -8.45
C LYS A 20 2.03 10.71 -9.74
N LEU A 21 3.07 11.21 -10.41
CA LEU A 21 3.67 10.50 -11.52
C LEU A 21 4.05 9.08 -11.07
N LEU A 22 3.45 8.11 -11.73
CA LEU A 22 3.77 6.70 -11.62
C LEU A 22 4.42 6.28 -12.93
N THR A 23 5.48 5.52 -12.83
CA THR A 23 6.18 4.96 -13.98
C THR A 23 6.36 3.46 -13.79
N THR A 24 6.34 2.74 -14.88
CA THR A 24 6.81 1.36 -14.93
C THR A 24 8.34 1.31 -14.78
N LYS A 25 8.90 0.13 -14.59
CA LYS A 25 10.36 -0.07 -14.50
C LYS A 25 11.10 0.41 -15.76
N ASP A 26 10.48 0.28 -16.93
CA ASP A 26 11.00 0.75 -18.22
C ASP A 26 10.73 2.25 -18.48
N GLY A 27 10.18 2.97 -17.52
CA GLY A 27 10.02 4.42 -17.53
C GLY A 27 8.75 4.94 -18.21
N ARG A 28 7.79 4.10 -18.60
CA ARG A 28 6.48 4.53 -19.13
C ARG A 28 5.61 5.14 -18.04
N TYR A 29 4.99 6.27 -18.31
CA TYR A 29 4.08 6.93 -17.39
C TYR A 29 2.72 6.22 -17.33
N THR A 30 2.17 6.01 -16.12
CA THR A 30 0.93 5.22 -15.90
C THR A 30 -0.09 5.88 -14.98
N ASN A 31 0.25 6.99 -14.33
CA ASN A 31 -0.59 7.64 -13.32
C ASN A 31 -1.96 8.10 -13.85
N ALA A 32 -2.04 8.62 -15.08
CA ALA A 32 -3.30 9.05 -15.67
C ALA A 32 -4.20 7.84 -16.00
N ILE A 33 -3.63 6.78 -16.57
CA ILE A 33 -4.36 5.54 -16.88
C ILE A 33 -4.89 4.91 -15.60
N PHE A 34 -4.01 4.74 -14.59
CA PHE A 34 -4.38 4.18 -13.30
C PHE A 34 -5.49 4.97 -12.62
N GLY A 35 -5.37 6.30 -12.61
CA GLY A 35 -6.35 7.17 -12.00
C GLY A 35 -7.68 7.19 -12.73
N PHE A 36 -7.64 7.25 -14.07
CA PHE A 36 -8.83 7.21 -14.92
C PHE A 36 -9.64 5.94 -14.67
N LEU A 37 -9.01 4.79 -14.75
CA LEU A 37 -9.67 3.49 -14.57
C LEU A 37 -10.20 3.31 -13.14
N ASN A 38 -9.51 3.85 -12.12
CA ASN A 38 -10.04 3.85 -10.76
C ASN A 38 -11.30 4.71 -10.61
N ILE A 39 -11.31 5.90 -11.19
CA ILE A 39 -12.50 6.78 -11.20
C ILE A 39 -13.62 6.07 -11.94
N MET A 40 -13.36 5.55 -13.14
CA MET A 40 -14.32 4.82 -13.95
C MET A 40 -14.92 3.62 -13.20
N ASN A 41 -14.09 2.78 -12.55
CA ASN A 41 -14.59 1.64 -11.77
C ASN A 41 -15.46 2.07 -10.57
N SER A 42 -15.17 3.22 -9.96
CA SER A 42 -16.04 3.78 -8.92
C SER A 42 -17.40 4.21 -9.48
N LEU A 43 -17.39 4.88 -10.63
CA LEU A 43 -18.61 5.33 -11.32
C LEU A 43 -19.48 4.16 -11.80
N LEU A 44 -18.85 3.11 -12.33
CA LEU A 44 -19.56 1.90 -12.74
C LEU A 44 -20.30 1.22 -11.58
N ARG A 45 -19.70 1.24 -10.38
CA ARG A 45 -20.34 0.70 -9.15
C ARG A 45 -21.40 1.61 -8.56
N GLU A 46 -21.26 2.92 -8.73
CA GLU A 46 -22.19 3.91 -8.18
C GLU A 46 -23.45 4.04 -9.03
N CYS A 47 -23.28 4.06 -10.36
CA CYS A 47 -24.39 4.27 -11.30
C CYS A 47 -25.04 2.97 -11.76
N GLU A 48 -24.32 1.84 -11.72
CA GLU A 48 -24.76 0.55 -12.28
C GLU A 48 -25.36 0.73 -13.69
N PRO A 49 -24.59 1.29 -14.67
CA PRO A 49 -25.12 1.68 -15.96
C PRO A 49 -25.36 0.47 -16.87
N ASP A 50 -26.39 0.56 -17.72
CA ASP A 50 -26.69 -0.39 -18.78
C ASP A 50 -25.77 -0.18 -20.00
N GLU A 51 -25.35 1.08 -20.22
CA GLU A 51 -24.50 1.52 -21.32
C GLU A 51 -23.44 2.52 -20.83
N VAL A 52 -22.26 2.50 -21.47
CA VAL A 52 -21.15 3.39 -21.15
C VAL A 52 -20.54 3.99 -22.42
N ALA A 53 -20.52 5.31 -22.52
CA ALA A 53 -19.83 6.06 -23.57
C ALA A 53 -18.63 6.82 -22.99
N VAL A 54 -17.48 6.80 -23.66
CA VAL A 54 -16.31 7.61 -23.28
C VAL A 54 -16.06 8.62 -24.41
N ALA A 55 -16.34 9.90 -24.14
CA ALA A 55 -16.19 10.98 -25.09
C ALA A 55 -14.76 11.52 -25.09
N PHE A 56 -14.18 11.75 -26.27
CA PHE A 56 -12.86 12.35 -26.43
C PHE A 56 -12.86 13.48 -27.45
N ASP A 57 -12.12 14.55 -27.12
CA ASP A 57 -11.81 15.61 -28.06
C ASP A 57 -10.88 15.13 -29.19
N LEU A 58 -11.08 15.67 -30.37
CA LEU A 58 -10.18 15.51 -31.50
C LEU A 58 -9.24 16.71 -31.61
N LYS A 59 -8.02 16.48 -32.10
CA LYS A 59 -7.05 17.56 -32.39
C LYS A 59 -7.43 18.32 -33.68
N HIS A 60 -8.65 18.87 -33.75
CA HIS A 60 -9.13 19.65 -34.85
C HIS A 60 -9.81 20.92 -34.32
N PRO A 61 -9.76 22.06 -35.07
CA PRO A 61 -10.57 23.22 -34.74
C PRO A 61 -12.05 22.83 -34.64
N THR A 62 -12.74 23.41 -33.68
CA THR A 62 -14.18 23.27 -33.50
C THR A 62 -14.91 24.48 -33.99
N PHE A 63 -16.23 24.42 -34.14
CA PHE A 63 -17.04 25.60 -34.56
C PHE A 63 -16.82 26.80 -33.65
N ARG A 64 -16.41 26.61 -32.35
CA ARG A 64 -16.08 27.72 -31.44
C ARG A 64 -14.81 28.46 -31.86
N HIS A 65 -13.82 27.75 -32.38
CA HIS A 65 -12.60 28.37 -32.94
C HIS A 65 -12.91 29.16 -34.24
N GLU A 66 -13.90 28.69 -35.03
CA GLU A 66 -14.35 29.42 -36.23
C GLU A 66 -15.11 30.69 -35.86
N MET A 67 -15.80 30.69 -34.71
CA MET A 67 -16.56 31.87 -34.24
C MET A 67 -15.68 32.91 -33.52
N TYR A 68 -14.61 32.45 -32.84
CA TYR A 68 -13.74 33.31 -32.04
C TYR A 68 -12.29 32.81 -32.05
N ASP A 69 -11.41 33.53 -32.74
CA ASP A 69 -9.98 33.15 -32.89
C ASP A 69 -9.23 33.07 -31.55
N GLY A 70 -9.70 33.80 -30.54
CA GLY A 70 -9.12 33.78 -29.20
C GLY A 70 -9.52 32.55 -28.34
N TYR A 71 -10.47 31.73 -28.77
CA TYR A 71 -11.02 30.63 -27.99
C TYR A 71 -9.94 29.62 -27.61
N LYS A 72 -9.82 29.32 -26.31
CA LYS A 72 -8.79 28.44 -25.70
C LYS A 72 -7.33 28.82 -26.03
N GLY A 73 -7.09 30.05 -26.54
CA GLY A 73 -5.77 30.49 -26.98
C GLY A 73 -4.74 30.64 -25.84
N THR A 74 -5.18 30.70 -24.61
CA THR A 74 -4.32 30.74 -23.39
C THR A 74 -4.03 29.38 -22.78
N ARG A 75 -4.64 28.31 -23.30
CA ARG A 75 -4.42 26.95 -22.76
C ARG A 75 -3.01 26.47 -23.10
N HIS A 76 -2.30 25.94 -22.10
CA HIS A 76 -1.04 25.26 -22.32
C HIS A 76 -1.24 23.91 -23.04
N ALA A 77 -0.23 23.50 -23.80
CA ALA A 77 -0.23 22.17 -24.42
C ALA A 77 -0.33 21.07 -23.34
N MET A 78 -0.91 19.94 -23.72
CA MET A 78 -0.94 18.77 -22.86
C MET A 78 0.49 18.36 -22.49
N PRO A 79 0.80 18.08 -21.21
CA PRO A 79 2.11 17.59 -20.81
C PRO A 79 2.49 16.32 -21.59
N ASP A 80 3.76 16.18 -21.94
CA ASP A 80 4.24 15.03 -22.71
C ASP A 80 3.98 13.71 -21.99
N GLU A 81 4.09 13.71 -20.67
CA GLU A 81 3.83 12.55 -19.81
C GLU A 81 2.35 12.09 -19.86
N LEU A 82 1.42 13.02 -20.04
CA LEU A 82 0.01 12.70 -20.25
C LEU A 82 -0.26 12.31 -21.70
N ALA A 83 0.35 13.01 -22.65
CA ALA A 83 0.16 12.76 -24.08
C ALA A 83 0.55 11.32 -24.47
N GLN A 84 1.60 10.77 -23.84
CA GLN A 84 2.03 9.38 -24.04
C GLN A 84 1.02 8.35 -23.50
N GLN A 85 0.29 8.68 -22.45
CA GLN A 85 -0.69 7.79 -21.83
C GLN A 85 -2.04 7.73 -22.57
N MET A 86 -2.41 8.77 -23.30
CA MET A 86 -3.73 8.85 -23.95
C MET A 86 -4.00 7.77 -25.00
N PRO A 87 -3.06 7.42 -25.92
CA PRO A 87 -3.26 6.31 -26.84
C PRO A 87 -3.46 4.97 -26.12
N ILE A 88 -2.62 4.70 -25.11
CA ILE A 88 -2.66 3.47 -24.33
C ILE A 88 -3.98 3.35 -23.54
N LEU A 89 -4.45 4.45 -22.96
CA LEU A 89 -5.75 4.51 -22.28
C LEU A 89 -6.89 4.16 -23.25
N LYS A 90 -6.85 4.69 -24.47
CA LYS A 90 -7.86 4.43 -25.50
C LYS A 90 -7.86 2.97 -25.95
N GLU A 91 -6.69 2.37 -26.15
CA GLU A 91 -6.52 0.96 -26.45
C GLU A 91 -7.12 0.11 -25.33
N LEU A 92 -6.74 0.38 -24.08
CA LEU A 92 -7.24 -0.35 -22.93
C LEU A 92 -8.76 -0.25 -22.74
N LEU A 93 -9.36 0.91 -23.03
CA LEU A 93 -10.82 1.06 -23.03
C LEU A 93 -11.49 0.20 -24.11
N THR A 94 -10.89 0.11 -25.29
CA THR A 94 -11.38 -0.74 -26.39
C THR A 94 -11.29 -2.22 -25.97
N ASP A 95 -10.17 -2.65 -25.43
CA ASP A 95 -9.96 -4.04 -25.00
C ASP A 95 -10.86 -4.43 -23.82
N LEU A 96 -11.24 -3.47 -22.98
CA LEU A 96 -12.23 -3.65 -21.93
C LEU A 96 -13.68 -3.64 -22.46
N GLY A 97 -13.90 -3.39 -23.76
CA GLY A 97 -15.20 -3.41 -24.41
C GLY A 97 -15.99 -2.09 -24.33
N TYR A 98 -15.36 -0.98 -23.93
CA TYR A 98 -16.01 0.32 -23.83
C TYR A 98 -15.91 1.11 -25.15
N ARG A 99 -17.06 1.58 -25.63
CA ARG A 99 -17.13 2.35 -26.87
C ARG A 99 -16.69 3.79 -26.63
N GLN A 100 -15.70 4.24 -27.41
CA GLN A 100 -15.24 5.62 -27.44
C GLN A 100 -16.01 6.40 -28.51
N VAL A 101 -16.31 7.67 -28.22
CA VAL A 101 -17.05 8.56 -29.13
C VAL A 101 -16.32 9.88 -29.28
N SER A 102 -16.25 10.36 -30.52
CA SER A 102 -15.69 11.67 -30.89
C SER A 102 -16.32 12.13 -32.19
N ALA A 103 -16.43 13.45 -32.39
CA ALA A 103 -16.98 14.02 -33.60
C ALA A 103 -16.08 15.16 -34.11
N LYS A 104 -15.76 15.17 -35.41
CA LYS A 104 -14.92 16.22 -36.00
C LYS A 104 -15.64 17.56 -35.99
N GLY A 105 -14.98 18.60 -35.47
CA GLY A 105 -15.52 19.96 -35.34
C GLY A 105 -16.35 20.18 -34.07
N TRP A 106 -16.45 19.18 -33.19
CA TRP A 106 -17.19 19.19 -31.94
C TRP A 106 -16.28 18.90 -30.74
N GLU A 107 -16.68 19.35 -29.58
CA GLU A 107 -15.99 19.09 -28.33
C GLU A 107 -16.66 17.92 -27.55
N ALA A 108 -15.94 17.31 -26.63
CA ALA A 108 -16.48 16.25 -25.78
C ALA A 108 -17.73 16.71 -25.02
N ASP A 109 -17.76 17.96 -24.54
CA ASP A 109 -18.92 18.53 -23.85
C ASP A 109 -20.19 18.53 -24.73
N ASP A 110 -20.06 18.79 -26.04
CA ASP A 110 -21.19 18.76 -26.97
C ASP A 110 -21.68 17.32 -27.20
N ILE A 111 -20.76 16.35 -27.13
CA ILE A 111 -21.11 14.92 -27.17
C ILE A 111 -21.88 14.56 -25.91
N LEU A 112 -21.43 14.98 -24.72
CA LEU A 112 -22.15 14.81 -23.47
C LEU A 112 -23.55 15.41 -23.55
N GLY A 113 -23.66 16.65 -24.04
CA GLY A 113 -24.93 17.34 -24.23
C GLY A 113 -25.88 16.62 -25.19
N THR A 114 -25.34 16.08 -26.30
CA THR A 114 -26.14 15.35 -27.30
C THR A 114 -26.69 14.04 -26.74
N LEU A 115 -25.87 13.30 -25.99
CA LEU A 115 -26.31 12.04 -25.35
C LEU A 115 -27.29 12.30 -24.21
N ALA A 116 -27.09 13.35 -23.41
CA ALA A 116 -28.04 13.77 -22.38
C ALA A 116 -29.40 14.12 -22.97
N ALA A 117 -29.45 14.92 -24.03
CA ALA A 117 -30.69 15.27 -24.72
C ALA A 117 -31.38 14.05 -25.33
N ALA A 118 -30.63 13.09 -25.88
CA ALA A 118 -31.18 11.84 -26.38
C ALA A 118 -31.81 10.99 -25.24
N CYS A 119 -31.18 10.91 -24.08
CA CYS A 119 -31.71 10.24 -22.89
C CYS A 119 -32.98 10.96 -22.38
N GLU A 120 -32.97 12.28 -22.29
CA GLU A 120 -34.14 13.10 -21.91
C GLU A 120 -35.33 12.82 -22.81
N ALA A 121 -35.11 12.77 -24.13
CA ALA A 121 -36.16 12.48 -25.10
C ALA A 121 -36.77 11.06 -24.90
N ARG A 122 -36.02 10.10 -24.41
CA ARG A 122 -36.45 8.73 -24.12
C ARG A 122 -36.93 8.55 -22.67
N ARG A 123 -36.69 9.50 -21.80
CA ARG A 123 -36.87 9.43 -20.34
C ARG A 123 -35.98 8.36 -19.70
N ASP A 124 -34.76 8.25 -20.18
CA ASP A 124 -33.69 7.41 -19.64
C ASP A 124 -32.84 8.20 -18.65
N ASP A 125 -32.29 7.56 -17.64
CA ASP A 125 -31.32 8.20 -16.72
C ASP A 125 -29.96 8.38 -17.41
N CYS A 126 -29.42 9.59 -17.36
CA CYS A 126 -28.12 9.93 -17.90
C CYS A 126 -27.19 10.44 -16.80
N PHE A 127 -26.03 9.81 -16.65
CA PHE A 127 -24.97 10.22 -15.73
C PHE A 127 -23.79 10.77 -16.53
N LEU A 128 -23.44 12.05 -16.31
CA LEU A 128 -22.33 12.73 -17.00
C LEU A 128 -21.15 12.86 -16.05
N ALA A 129 -20.09 12.10 -16.28
CA ALA A 129 -18.87 12.13 -15.46
C ALA A 129 -17.84 13.06 -16.09
N THR A 130 -17.58 14.22 -15.49
CA THR A 130 -16.62 15.22 -15.96
C THR A 130 -15.98 15.97 -14.79
N GLY A 131 -14.86 16.64 -15.04
CA GLY A 131 -14.27 17.61 -14.11
C GLY A 131 -14.64 19.06 -14.46
N ASP A 132 -15.40 19.27 -15.54
CA ASP A 132 -15.79 20.59 -16.02
C ASP A 132 -17.15 21.01 -15.45
N ARG A 133 -17.21 22.23 -14.89
CA ARG A 133 -18.43 22.79 -14.32
C ARG A 133 -19.42 23.28 -15.39
N ASP A 134 -18.96 23.47 -16.61
CA ASP A 134 -19.83 23.90 -17.69
C ASP A 134 -20.91 22.87 -17.99
N SER A 135 -20.60 21.59 -17.82
CA SER A 135 -21.57 20.50 -17.97
C SER A 135 -22.73 20.56 -16.97
N LEU A 136 -22.65 21.37 -15.90
CA LEU A 136 -23.77 21.57 -14.97
C LEU A 136 -25.01 22.19 -15.62
N GLN A 137 -24.86 22.88 -16.76
CA GLN A 137 -25.98 23.41 -17.56
C GLN A 137 -26.87 22.28 -18.14
N LEU A 138 -26.34 21.03 -18.19
CA LEU A 138 -27.02 19.86 -18.74
C LEU A 138 -27.89 19.11 -17.70
N VAL A 139 -27.80 19.49 -16.42
CA VAL A 139 -28.59 18.85 -15.35
C VAL A 139 -30.08 19.03 -15.64
N SER A 140 -30.85 17.95 -15.53
CA SER A 140 -32.31 17.90 -15.75
C SER A 140 -32.95 16.85 -14.83
N GLU A 141 -34.25 16.60 -15.00
CA GLU A 141 -34.95 15.51 -14.28
C GLU A 141 -34.35 14.11 -14.56
N THR A 142 -33.73 13.94 -15.71
CA THR A 142 -33.16 12.64 -16.14
C THR A 142 -31.62 12.67 -16.22
N THR A 143 -31.00 13.84 -16.13
CA THR A 143 -29.54 13.98 -16.27
C THR A 143 -28.92 14.48 -14.97
N THR A 144 -28.00 13.67 -14.43
CA THR A 144 -27.17 13.97 -13.26
C THR A 144 -25.72 14.14 -13.66
N VAL A 145 -25.05 15.21 -13.19
CA VAL A 145 -23.62 15.42 -13.42
C VAL A 145 -22.83 14.90 -12.22
N LEU A 146 -21.88 14.02 -12.49
CA LEU A 146 -20.93 13.47 -11.52
C LEU A 146 -19.62 14.25 -11.65
N LEU A 147 -19.53 15.33 -10.86
CA LEU A 147 -18.41 16.28 -10.96
C LEU A 147 -17.18 15.73 -10.23
N ALA A 148 -16.15 15.36 -10.98
CA ALA A 148 -14.88 14.94 -10.41
C ALA A 148 -14.15 16.13 -9.78
N THR A 149 -13.90 16.08 -8.47
CA THR A 149 -13.17 17.10 -7.72
C THR A 149 -11.93 16.51 -7.08
N SER A 150 -10.91 17.31 -6.84
CA SER A 150 -9.71 16.86 -6.11
C SER A 150 -9.59 17.63 -4.80
N ALA A 151 -9.58 16.91 -3.68
CA ALA A 151 -9.32 17.50 -2.38
C ALA A 151 -8.21 16.71 -1.68
N MET A 152 -7.14 17.37 -1.28
CA MET A 152 -5.99 16.79 -0.53
C MET A 152 -5.37 15.53 -1.18
N GLY A 153 -5.25 15.51 -2.53
CA GLY A 153 -4.63 14.39 -3.24
C GLY A 153 -5.52 13.14 -3.38
N ARG A 154 -6.84 13.29 -3.15
CA ARG A 154 -7.84 12.24 -3.41
C ARG A 154 -8.88 12.78 -4.39
N SER A 155 -9.21 12.00 -5.41
CA SER A 155 -10.37 12.29 -6.26
C SER A 155 -11.65 12.01 -5.47
N LYS A 156 -12.58 12.95 -5.51
CA LYS A 156 -13.93 12.83 -4.95
C LYS A 156 -14.91 13.18 -6.06
N THR A 157 -15.96 12.42 -6.20
CA THR A 157 -17.09 12.75 -7.07
C THR A 157 -18.13 13.49 -6.24
N GLU A 158 -18.65 14.59 -6.76
CA GLU A 158 -19.77 15.36 -6.21
C GLU A 158 -20.95 15.16 -7.15
N THR A 159 -22.03 14.60 -6.63
CA THR A 159 -23.27 14.39 -7.40
C THR A 159 -24.04 15.69 -7.48
N MET A 160 -24.33 16.13 -8.69
CA MET A 160 -25.00 17.38 -9.00
C MET A 160 -26.30 17.08 -9.78
N ASP A 161 -27.38 16.98 -9.08
CA ASP A 161 -28.75 16.90 -9.57
C ASP A 161 -29.45 18.28 -9.47
N LEU A 162 -30.74 18.35 -9.82
CA LEU A 162 -31.51 19.59 -9.75
C LEU A 162 -31.52 20.21 -8.35
N ASP A 163 -31.71 19.38 -7.32
CA ASP A 163 -31.76 19.85 -5.94
C ASP A 163 -30.40 20.42 -5.50
N ALA A 164 -29.31 19.74 -5.84
CA ALA A 164 -27.95 20.19 -5.55
C ALA A 164 -27.61 21.51 -6.28
N ILE A 165 -28.07 21.70 -7.52
CA ILE A 165 -27.90 22.97 -8.25
C ILE A 165 -28.69 24.09 -7.57
N HIS A 166 -29.95 23.85 -7.22
CA HIS A 166 -30.78 24.83 -6.53
C HIS A 166 -30.22 25.19 -5.16
N GLU A 167 -29.79 24.20 -4.36
CA GLU A 167 -29.18 24.45 -3.04
C GLU A 167 -27.89 25.26 -3.16
N LYS A 168 -27.03 24.92 -4.10
CA LYS A 168 -25.68 25.50 -4.23
C LYS A 168 -25.67 26.86 -4.91
N TYR A 169 -26.44 27.03 -5.99
CA TYR A 169 -26.44 28.23 -6.82
C TYR A 169 -27.71 29.06 -6.73
N GLY A 170 -28.85 28.45 -6.39
CA GLY A 170 -30.16 29.13 -6.29
C GLY A 170 -30.69 29.64 -7.62
N ILE A 171 -30.41 28.93 -8.71
CA ILE A 171 -30.83 29.18 -10.09
C ILE A 171 -31.10 27.85 -10.79
N GLU A 172 -31.75 27.88 -11.95
CA GLU A 172 -31.93 26.73 -12.81
C GLU A 172 -30.62 26.35 -13.51
N PRO A 173 -30.36 25.04 -13.84
CA PRO A 173 -29.15 24.61 -14.52
C PRO A 173 -28.85 25.43 -15.80
N LYS A 174 -29.81 25.63 -16.66
CA LYS A 174 -29.66 26.42 -17.91
C LYS A 174 -29.27 27.88 -17.68
N GLN A 175 -29.55 28.42 -16.49
CA GLN A 175 -29.17 29.81 -16.17
C GLN A 175 -27.67 29.97 -15.88
N LEU A 176 -26.91 28.83 -15.70
CA LEU A 176 -25.45 28.88 -15.62
C LEU A 176 -24.81 29.42 -16.90
N ILE A 177 -25.45 29.21 -18.05
CA ILE A 177 -25.01 29.78 -19.34
C ILE A 177 -25.13 31.31 -19.33
N GLU A 178 -26.22 31.82 -18.76
CA GLU A 178 -26.47 33.27 -18.62
C GLU A 178 -25.40 33.93 -17.73
N VAL A 179 -25.05 33.27 -16.65
CA VAL A 179 -23.95 33.67 -15.75
C VAL A 179 -22.63 33.71 -16.51
N LYS A 180 -22.36 32.68 -17.31
CA LYS A 180 -21.12 32.60 -18.11
C LYS A 180 -21.09 33.68 -19.21
N GLY A 181 -22.21 33.95 -19.84
CA GLY A 181 -22.34 35.09 -20.80
C GLY A 181 -21.93 36.42 -20.19
N LEU A 182 -22.34 36.67 -18.95
CA LEU A 182 -22.01 37.91 -18.23
C LEU A 182 -20.58 37.95 -17.71
N MET A 183 -20.07 36.87 -17.09
CA MET A 183 -18.76 36.90 -16.44
C MET A 183 -17.60 36.51 -17.35
N GLY A 184 -17.88 35.86 -18.47
CA GLY A 184 -16.87 35.21 -19.31
C GLY A 184 -16.22 34.02 -18.67
N ASP A 185 -15.15 33.54 -19.29
CA ASP A 185 -14.31 32.45 -18.74
C ASP A 185 -12.84 32.67 -19.08
N THR A 186 -12.04 32.90 -18.06
CA THR A 186 -10.59 33.11 -18.24
C THR A 186 -9.84 31.85 -18.63
N SER A 187 -10.34 30.65 -18.31
CA SER A 187 -9.71 29.37 -18.66
C SER A 187 -9.84 29.08 -20.16
N ASP A 188 -10.95 29.46 -20.77
CA ASP A 188 -11.24 29.30 -22.18
C ASP A 188 -11.07 30.57 -23.00
N ASN A 189 -10.55 31.62 -22.35
CA ASN A 189 -10.34 32.95 -22.94
C ASN A 189 -11.64 33.52 -23.53
N ILE A 190 -12.76 33.33 -22.85
CA ILE A 190 -14.08 33.86 -23.19
C ILE A 190 -14.22 35.23 -22.52
N PRO A 191 -14.50 36.33 -23.27
CA PRO A 191 -14.32 37.69 -22.79
C PRO A 191 -15.27 38.14 -21.67
N GLY A 192 -16.56 37.87 -21.77
CA GLY A 192 -17.57 38.38 -20.85
C GLY A 192 -17.70 39.89 -20.79
N VAL A 193 -18.42 40.39 -19.78
CA VAL A 193 -18.58 41.82 -19.52
C VAL A 193 -17.48 42.28 -18.56
N LYS A 194 -16.65 43.20 -18.98
CA LYS A 194 -15.56 43.76 -18.19
C LYS A 194 -16.03 44.27 -16.82
N GLY A 195 -15.48 43.75 -15.74
CA GLY A 195 -15.81 44.15 -14.36
C GLY A 195 -17.08 43.51 -13.77
N ILE A 196 -17.67 42.57 -14.47
CA ILE A 196 -18.71 41.69 -13.93
C ILE A 196 -18.08 40.31 -13.67
N GLY A 197 -17.86 39.98 -12.38
CA GLY A 197 -17.40 38.67 -11.95
C GLY A 197 -18.59 37.81 -11.47
N GLU A 198 -18.28 36.56 -11.12
CA GLU A 198 -19.25 35.51 -10.76
C GLU A 198 -20.34 35.98 -9.80
N LYS A 199 -20.00 36.64 -8.67
CA LYS A 199 -20.99 37.14 -7.70
C LYS A 199 -21.97 38.12 -8.30
N THR A 200 -21.51 39.03 -9.15
CA THR A 200 -22.36 40.02 -9.77
C THR A 200 -23.23 39.38 -10.86
N ALA A 201 -22.64 38.55 -11.71
CA ALA A 201 -23.35 37.81 -12.75
C ALA A 201 -24.47 36.95 -12.13
N MET A 202 -24.14 36.17 -11.05
CA MET A 202 -25.08 35.38 -10.32
C MET A 202 -26.22 36.21 -9.71
N THR A 203 -25.93 37.41 -9.18
CA THR A 203 -26.95 38.31 -8.64
C THR A 203 -27.87 38.82 -9.76
N LEU A 204 -27.34 39.18 -10.91
CA LEU A 204 -28.12 39.65 -12.05
C LEU A 204 -29.05 38.51 -12.57
N VAL A 205 -28.51 37.33 -12.77
CA VAL A 205 -29.30 36.19 -13.28
C VAL A 205 -30.40 35.75 -12.26
N LYS A 206 -30.11 35.76 -10.97
CA LYS A 206 -31.14 35.50 -9.94
C LYS A 206 -32.31 36.50 -9.98
N ASN A 207 -32.07 37.75 -10.35
CA ASN A 207 -33.11 38.76 -10.35
C ASN A 207 -33.82 38.91 -11.70
N PHE A 208 -33.12 38.65 -12.80
CA PHE A 208 -33.65 38.88 -14.13
C PHE A 208 -33.83 37.60 -14.99
N GLY A 209 -33.25 36.52 -14.58
CA GLY A 209 -33.43 35.20 -15.20
C GLY A 209 -32.50 34.97 -16.41
N THR A 210 -32.54 35.79 -17.42
CA THR A 210 -31.79 35.65 -18.68
C THR A 210 -30.94 36.84 -19.00
N LEU A 211 -29.95 36.65 -19.89
CA LEU A 211 -29.10 37.73 -20.42
C LEU A 211 -29.92 38.80 -21.09
N ASP A 212 -30.91 38.44 -21.91
CA ASP A 212 -31.82 39.37 -22.56
C ASP A 212 -32.57 40.21 -21.52
N SER A 213 -33.12 39.57 -20.49
CA SER A 213 -33.84 40.28 -19.43
C SER A 213 -32.93 41.21 -18.63
N VAL A 214 -31.64 40.90 -18.46
CA VAL A 214 -30.68 41.83 -17.85
C VAL A 214 -30.53 43.08 -18.71
N TYR A 215 -30.44 42.95 -20.03
CA TYR A 215 -30.32 44.06 -20.96
C TYR A 215 -31.62 44.86 -21.08
N ASP A 216 -32.78 44.25 -20.93
CA ASP A 216 -34.09 44.92 -20.91
C ASP A 216 -34.32 45.77 -19.66
N HIS A 217 -33.62 45.43 -18.56
CA HIS A 217 -33.78 46.06 -17.24
C HIS A 217 -32.55 46.84 -16.77
N LEU A 218 -31.76 47.39 -17.70
CA LEU A 218 -30.55 48.17 -17.36
C LEU A 218 -30.79 49.35 -16.43
N ASP A 219 -32.01 49.88 -16.38
CA ASP A 219 -32.40 50.97 -15.49
C ASP A 219 -32.76 50.52 -14.07
N SER A 220 -32.71 49.23 -13.79
CA SER A 220 -33.02 48.68 -12.46
C SER A 220 -32.03 49.21 -11.41
N PRO A 221 -32.49 49.55 -10.20
CA PRO A 221 -31.63 49.96 -9.08
C PRO A 221 -30.67 48.86 -8.59
N ILE A 222 -30.89 47.62 -8.99
CA ILE A 222 -29.98 46.50 -8.73
C ILE A 222 -28.68 46.62 -9.52
N ILE A 223 -28.75 47.26 -10.72
CA ILE A 223 -27.63 47.48 -11.63
C ILE A 223 -26.97 48.84 -11.33
N LYS A 224 -25.77 48.79 -10.74
CA LYS A 224 -25.03 50.00 -10.40
C LYS A 224 -24.65 50.77 -11.68
N PRO A 225 -24.53 52.13 -11.63
CA PRO A 225 -24.22 52.93 -12.82
C PRO A 225 -23.01 52.45 -13.63
N ARG A 226 -21.92 52.12 -12.96
CA ARG A 226 -20.70 51.58 -13.60
C ARG A 226 -20.93 50.18 -14.22
N GLN A 227 -21.75 49.33 -13.62
CA GLN A 227 -22.10 48.03 -14.18
C GLN A 227 -22.93 48.19 -15.45
N ARG A 228 -23.87 49.12 -15.44
CA ARG A 228 -24.68 49.50 -16.60
C ARG A 228 -23.80 49.97 -17.77
N GLU A 229 -22.86 50.88 -17.51
CA GLU A 229 -21.91 51.34 -18.53
C GLU A 229 -21.15 50.18 -19.15
N ASN A 230 -20.64 49.29 -18.31
CA ASN A 230 -19.89 48.11 -18.75
C ASN A 230 -20.78 47.12 -19.55
N LEU A 231 -22.00 46.86 -19.11
CA LEU A 231 -22.96 46.03 -19.84
C LEU A 231 -23.24 46.58 -21.23
N LEU A 232 -23.47 47.90 -21.34
CA LEU A 232 -23.70 48.56 -22.63
C LEU A 232 -22.46 48.51 -23.54
N ALA A 233 -21.27 48.72 -22.99
CA ALA A 233 -20.01 48.73 -23.74
C ALA A 233 -19.59 47.32 -24.23
N CYS A 234 -19.91 46.25 -23.49
CA CYS A 234 -19.50 44.86 -23.75
C CYS A 234 -20.69 43.98 -24.15
N ARG A 235 -21.75 44.56 -24.75
CA ARG A 235 -22.95 43.79 -25.12
C ARG A 235 -22.64 42.66 -26.08
N GLU A 236 -21.88 42.93 -27.13
CA GLU A 236 -21.49 41.93 -28.12
C GLU A 236 -20.65 40.81 -27.50
N ASP A 237 -19.70 41.17 -26.62
CA ASP A 237 -18.87 40.19 -25.88
C ASP A 237 -19.72 39.31 -24.98
N ALA A 238 -20.77 39.81 -24.32
CA ALA A 238 -21.67 39.05 -23.49
C ALA A 238 -22.43 37.99 -24.30
N TYR A 239 -22.98 38.35 -25.45
CA TYR A 239 -23.69 37.42 -26.32
C TYR A 239 -22.75 36.40 -26.98
N LEU A 240 -21.57 36.84 -27.40
CA LEU A 240 -20.53 35.94 -27.88
C LEU A 240 -20.16 34.94 -26.79
N SER A 241 -19.95 35.39 -25.57
CA SER A 241 -19.61 34.54 -24.42
C SER A 241 -20.74 33.57 -24.09
N HIS A 242 -21.98 33.99 -24.13
CA HIS A 242 -23.14 33.12 -23.97
C HIS A 242 -23.17 32.03 -25.04
N THR A 243 -22.94 32.39 -26.32
CA THR A 243 -22.93 31.42 -27.44
C THR A 243 -21.77 30.42 -27.31
N LEU A 244 -20.56 30.89 -26.97
CA LEU A 244 -19.37 30.04 -26.79
C LEU A 244 -19.50 29.13 -25.58
N GLY A 245 -20.17 29.58 -24.49
CA GLY A 245 -20.39 28.80 -23.28
C GLY A 245 -21.54 27.80 -23.35
N THR A 246 -22.38 27.93 -24.41
CA THR A 246 -23.52 26.99 -24.59
C THR A 246 -23.04 25.66 -25.13
N ILE A 247 -23.35 24.57 -24.43
CA ILE A 247 -23.12 23.20 -24.90
C ILE A 247 -24.22 22.85 -25.90
N ARG A 248 -23.82 22.42 -27.09
CA ARG A 248 -24.75 21.99 -28.15
C ARG A 248 -25.18 20.56 -27.93
N THR A 249 -26.39 20.22 -28.41
CA THR A 249 -27.03 18.92 -28.21
C THR A 249 -27.35 18.19 -29.52
N ASP A 250 -26.66 18.58 -30.60
CA ASP A 250 -26.90 18.11 -31.96
C ASP A 250 -25.63 17.63 -32.67
N ALA A 251 -24.64 17.15 -31.89
CA ALA A 251 -23.44 16.55 -32.44
C ALA A 251 -23.78 15.32 -33.31
N PRO A 252 -23.10 15.15 -34.47
CA PRO A 252 -23.41 14.05 -35.39
C PRO A 252 -22.82 12.71 -34.90
N ILE A 253 -23.41 12.17 -33.88
CA ILE A 253 -23.01 10.92 -33.23
C ILE A 253 -24.18 9.93 -33.19
N ASP A 254 -23.88 8.67 -32.89
CA ASP A 254 -24.88 7.64 -32.68
C ASP A 254 -25.61 7.85 -31.34
N THR A 255 -26.94 8.08 -31.42
CA THR A 255 -27.75 8.30 -30.22
C THR A 255 -28.80 7.19 -30.02
N ALA A 256 -28.69 6.09 -30.79
CA ALA A 256 -29.62 4.98 -30.69
C ALA A 256 -29.47 4.26 -29.33
N GLU A 257 -30.57 3.73 -28.84
CA GLU A 257 -30.57 2.85 -27.68
C GLU A 257 -29.75 1.58 -27.97
N GLY A 258 -28.89 1.19 -27.01
CA GLY A 258 -27.98 0.05 -27.19
C GLY A 258 -26.67 0.38 -27.91
N ALA A 259 -26.49 1.61 -28.37
CA ALA A 259 -25.29 2.03 -29.10
C ALA A 259 -24.00 1.94 -28.26
N TYR A 260 -24.11 2.05 -26.95
CA TYR A 260 -22.97 2.09 -26.03
C TYR A 260 -22.96 0.93 -25.01
N LYS A 261 -23.65 -0.18 -25.37
CA LYS A 261 -23.55 -1.41 -24.57
C LYS A 261 -22.09 -1.88 -24.50
N VAL A 262 -21.67 -2.25 -23.30
CA VAL A 262 -20.32 -2.80 -23.10
C VAL A 262 -20.25 -4.15 -23.80
N THR A 263 -19.26 -4.31 -24.68
CA THR A 263 -18.99 -5.54 -25.41
C THR A 263 -18.04 -6.45 -24.61
N GLU A 264 -17.81 -7.67 -25.10
CA GLU A 264 -16.82 -8.55 -24.46
C GLU A 264 -15.40 -8.01 -24.54
N GLY A 265 -15.08 -7.21 -25.55
CA GLY A 265 -13.76 -6.66 -25.80
C GLY A 265 -12.70 -7.74 -26.07
N ASN A 266 -11.44 -7.39 -25.87
CA ASN A 266 -10.32 -8.34 -25.86
C ASN A 266 -9.70 -8.40 -24.45
N LYS A 267 -10.35 -9.10 -23.54
CA LYS A 267 -9.90 -9.19 -22.14
C LYS A 267 -8.48 -9.73 -21.96
N PRO A 268 -8.01 -10.74 -22.75
CA PRO A 268 -6.60 -11.16 -22.71
C PRO A 268 -5.61 -10.03 -23.02
N ALA A 269 -5.91 -9.21 -24.06
CA ALA A 269 -5.08 -8.04 -24.39
C ALA A 269 -5.12 -6.98 -23.26
N ALA A 270 -6.32 -6.72 -22.70
CA ALA A 270 -6.44 -5.80 -21.56
C ALA A 270 -5.60 -6.25 -20.37
N VAL A 271 -5.61 -7.54 -20.02
CA VAL A 271 -4.79 -8.09 -18.92
C VAL A 271 -3.32 -7.94 -19.22
N ARG A 272 -2.86 -8.28 -20.45
CA ARG A 272 -1.47 -8.08 -20.87
C ARG A 272 -1.05 -6.63 -20.69
N LEU A 273 -1.82 -5.70 -21.24
CA LEU A 273 -1.51 -4.28 -21.20
C LEU A 273 -1.51 -3.74 -19.75
N MET A 274 -2.43 -4.18 -18.88
CA MET A 274 -2.42 -3.83 -17.45
C MET A 274 -1.20 -4.38 -16.72
N GLN A 275 -0.71 -5.55 -17.09
CA GLN A 275 0.52 -6.13 -16.53
C GLN A 275 1.76 -5.36 -16.99
N GLU A 276 1.87 -5.06 -18.29
CA GLU A 276 2.94 -4.24 -18.86
C GLU A 276 3.02 -2.84 -18.24
N LEU A 277 1.88 -2.27 -17.87
CA LEU A 277 1.77 -0.99 -17.19
C LEU A 277 1.95 -1.08 -15.67
N GLU A 278 2.18 -2.26 -15.12
CA GLU A 278 2.34 -2.52 -13.67
C GLU A 278 1.15 -2.04 -12.81
N ILE A 279 -0.07 -2.12 -13.37
CA ILE A 279 -1.32 -1.70 -12.70
C ILE A 279 -2.22 -2.89 -12.31
N GLN A 280 -1.62 -3.96 -11.80
CA GLN A 280 -2.27 -5.25 -11.51
C GLN A 280 -3.52 -5.15 -10.63
N THR A 281 -3.57 -4.19 -9.71
CA THR A 281 -4.75 -3.99 -8.85
C THR A 281 -6.02 -3.68 -9.64
N LEU A 282 -5.90 -3.21 -10.88
CA LEU A 282 -7.05 -2.96 -11.77
C LEU A 282 -7.58 -4.25 -12.38
N ILE A 283 -6.74 -5.27 -12.59
CA ILE A 283 -7.17 -6.59 -13.08
C ILE A 283 -8.27 -7.13 -12.17
N THR A 284 -8.01 -7.18 -10.86
CA THR A 284 -9.01 -7.61 -9.86
C THR A 284 -10.23 -6.69 -9.81
N ARG A 285 -10.03 -5.37 -9.93
CA ARG A 285 -11.15 -4.40 -9.85
C ARG A 285 -12.11 -4.50 -11.02
N PHE A 286 -11.62 -4.84 -12.20
CA PHE A 286 -12.42 -5.05 -13.39
C PHE A 286 -12.91 -6.50 -13.55
N GLY A 287 -12.63 -7.38 -12.58
CA GLY A 287 -13.07 -8.78 -12.58
C GLY A 287 -12.40 -9.63 -13.63
N LEU A 288 -11.14 -9.31 -13.97
CA LEU A 288 -10.33 -10.00 -14.96
C LEU A 288 -9.42 -11.08 -14.35
N ASP A 289 -9.60 -11.39 -13.06
CA ASP A 289 -8.83 -12.43 -12.38
C ASP A 289 -9.01 -13.78 -13.08
N GLY A 290 -7.90 -14.47 -13.30
CA GLY A 290 -7.90 -15.78 -13.97
C GLY A 290 -7.96 -15.75 -15.51
N ILE A 291 -8.02 -14.56 -16.12
CA ILE A 291 -7.87 -14.42 -17.56
C ILE A 291 -6.39 -14.51 -17.91
N VAL A 292 -6.05 -15.46 -18.77
CA VAL A 292 -4.68 -15.60 -19.29
C VAL A 292 -4.42 -14.43 -20.25
N PRO A 293 -3.32 -13.68 -20.06
CA PRO A 293 -2.97 -12.57 -20.94
C PRO A 293 -2.72 -13.07 -22.36
N GLU A 294 -3.05 -12.25 -23.35
CA GLU A 294 -2.70 -12.53 -24.76
C GLU A 294 -1.19 -12.61 -24.89
N GLN A 295 -0.70 -13.68 -25.50
CA GLN A 295 0.71 -13.82 -25.79
C GLN A 295 1.07 -13.01 -27.05
N ASP A 296 2.25 -12.39 -27.05
CA ASP A 296 2.76 -11.70 -28.23
C ASP A 296 2.93 -12.73 -29.38
N PRO A 297 2.29 -12.52 -30.52
CA PRO A 297 2.41 -13.44 -31.67
C PRO A 297 3.84 -13.74 -32.09
N ASP A 298 4.75 -12.77 -31.90
CA ASP A 298 6.18 -12.92 -32.21
C ASP A 298 6.95 -13.77 -31.16
N THR A 299 6.32 -14.07 -30.03
CA THR A 299 6.88 -14.90 -28.94
C THR A 299 6.23 -16.27 -28.83
N LEU A 300 5.20 -16.58 -29.66
CA LEU A 300 4.56 -17.89 -29.65
C LEU A 300 5.54 -18.97 -30.10
N PRO A 301 5.72 -20.04 -29.31
CA PRO A 301 6.58 -21.13 -29.68
C PRO A 301 5.95 -21.97 -30.83
N GLU A 302 6.80 -22.47 -31.71
CA GLU A 302 6.36 -23.38 -32.81
C GLU A 302 6.09 -24.82 -32.32
N VAL A 303 6.31 -25.10 -31.02
CA VAL A 303 6.26 -26.45 -30.45
C VAL A 303 5.22 -26.52 -29.35
N ASP A 304 4.34 -27.50 -29.45
CA ASP A 304 3.41 -27.86 -28.36
C ASP A 304 4.11 -28.77 -27.34
N ALA A 305 3.76 -28.60 -26.06
CA ALA A 305 4.27 -29.45 -25.01
C ALA A 305 3.75 -30.90 -25.15
N ALA A 306 4.61 -31.85 -24.84
CA ALA A 306 4.15 -33.19 -24.51
C ALA A 306 3.65 -33.20 -23.04
N ILE A 307 2.42 -33.66 -22.79
CA ILE A 307 1.95 -33.97 -21.44
C ILE A 307 2.14 -35.46 -21.20
N ALA A 308 2.89 -35.83 -20.18
CA ALA A 308 3.23 -37.20 -19.86
C ALA A 308 3.11 -37.47 -18.36
N SER A 309 3.03 -38.77 -18.00
CA SER A 309 3.19 -39.17 -16.59
C SER A 309 4.65 -39.11 -16.19
N LEU A 310 4.90 -38.79 -14.91
CA LEU A 310 6.26 -38.75 -14.37
C LEU A 310 6.93 -40.15 -14.57
N PRO A 311 8.21 -40.20 -15.01
CA PRO A 311 8.94 -41.43 -15.12
C PRO A 311 9.00 -42.22 -13.77
N ALA A 312 8.94 -43.55 -13.81
CA ALA A 312 9.01 -44.39 -12.60
C ALA A 312 10.32 -44.18 -11.79
N GLU A 313 11.40 -43.85 -12.47
CA GLU A 313 12.69 -43.40 -11.86
C GLU A 313 13.05 -42.01 -12.40
N PRO A 314 12.48 -40.93 -11.78
CA PRO A 314 12.79 -39.58 -12.23
C PRO A 314 14.26 -39.23 -11.93
N SER A 315 14.88 -38.51 -12.86
CA SER A 315 16.27 -38.05 -12.72
C SER A 315 16.53 -36.77 -13.52
N GLY A 316 17.53 -36.02 -13.10
CA GLY A 316 17.94 -34.79 -13.76
C GLY A 316 17.32 -33.54 -13.11
N HIS A 317 17.19 -32.50 -13.90
CA HIS A 317 16.72 -31.20 -13.42
C HIS A 317 15.25 -30.96 -13.86
N TYR A 318 14.41 -30.56 -12.92
CA TYR A 318 13.03 -30.20 -13.18
C TYR A 318 12.71 -28.79 -12.68
N LEU A 319 11.83 -28.11 -13.38
CA LEU A 319 11.21 -26.86 -12.94
C LEU A 319 9.83 -27.22 -12.35
N VAL A 320 9.53 -26.77 -11.14
CA VAL A 320 8.27 -27.13 -10.45
C VAL A 320 7.49 -25.87 -10.13
N ALA A 321 6.23 -25.85 -10.52
CA ALA A 321 5.32 -24.77 -10.19
C ALA A 321 3.92 -25.32 -9.87
N ALA A 322 3.08 -24.44 -9.32
CA ALA A 322 1.69 -24.75 -9.06
C ALA A 322 0.78 -24.00 -10.03
N ARG A 323 -0.25 -24.68 -10.52
CA ARG A 323 -1.36 -24.01 -11.16
C ARG A 323 -2.14 -23.24 -10.09
N PRO A 324 -2.30 -21.90 -10.21
CA PRO A 324 -3.01 -21.14 -9.21
C PRO A 324 -4.50 -21.51 -9.20
N ALA A 325 -5.07 -21.71 -8.02
CA ALA A 325 -6.52 -21.79 -7.87
C ALA A 325 -7.16 -20.46 -8.26
N VAL A 326 -8.31 -20.50 -8.94
CA VAL A 326 -9.07 -19.29 -9.26
C VAL A 326 -9.44 -18.56 -7.98
N LEU A 327 -8.95 -17.34 -7.79
CA LEU A 327 -9.12 -16.55 -6.59
C LEU A 327 -10.60 -16.32 -6.25
N GLY A 328 -11.09 -17.00 -5.23
CA GLY A 328 -12.37 -16.65 -4.58
C GLY A 328 -12.22 -15.32 -3.83
N LYS A 329 -13.22 -14.45 -3.90
CA LYS A 329 -13.26 -13.05 -3.44
C LYS A 329 -12.82 -12.74 -1.98
N LYS A 330 -12.32 -13.69 -1.18
CA LYS A 330 -12.05 -13.48 0.27
C LYS A 330 -10.84 -14.23 0.86
N SER A 331 -9.99 -14.89 0.11
CA SER A 331 -8.86 -15.59 0.71
C SER A 331 -7.53 -15.06 0.20
N ALA A 332 -6.70 -14.56 1.13
CA ALA A 332 -5.32 -14.16 0.86
C ALA A 332 -4.36 -15.36 0.70
N VAL A 333 -4.85 -16.59 0.82
CA VAL A 333 -4.07 -17.81 0.67
C VAL A 333 -4.59 -18.60 -0.51
N VAL A 334 -3.87 -18.52 -1.63
CA VAL A 334 -4.10 -19.37 -2.80
C VAL A 334 -3.54 -20.75 -2.44
N GLN A 335 -4.41 -21.72 -2.18
CA GLN A 335 -3.99 -23.10 -2.20
C GLN A 335 -3.76 -23.53 -3.65
N PRO A 336 -2.63 -24.15 -4.01
CA PRO A 336 -2.41 -24.61 -5.37
C PRO A 336 -3.44 -25.71 -5.71
N GLU A 337 -4.11 -25.54 -6.87
CA GLU A 337 -5.09 -26.53 -7.35
C GLU A 337 -4.41 -27.79 -7.85
N ALA A 338 -3.24 -27.64 -8.50
CA ALA A 338 -2.46 -28.73 -9.04
C ALA A 338 -0.99 -28.34 -9.12
N TRP A 339 -0.11 -29.32 -8.96
CA TRP A 339 1.34 -29.18 -9.17
C TRP A 339 1.75 -29.78 -10.49
N TYR A 340 2.76 -29.23 -11.11
CA TYR A 340 3.37 -29.79 -12.30
C TYR A 340 4.87 -29.59 -12.29
N ALA A 341 5.58 -30.51 -12.95
CA ALA A 341 7.00 -30.41 -13.22
C ALA A 341 7.23 -30.24 -14.73
N VAL A 342 8.31 -29.58 -15.10
CA VAL A 342 8.73 -29.40 -16.49
C VAL A 342 10.17 -29.88 -16.63
N GLN A 343 10.41 -30.70 -17.65
CA GLN A 343 11.74 -31.08 -18.08
C GLN A 343 11.78 -30.97 -19.61
N ASP A 344 12.69 -30.18 -20.15
CA ASP A 344 12.77 -29.82 -21.56
C ASP A 344 11.43 -29.23 -22.08
N THR A 345 10.73 -29.93 -22.97
CA THR A 345 9.43 -29.53 -23.51
C THR A 345 8.29 -30.42 -23.03
N THR A 346 8.54 -31.19 -21.97
CA THR A 346 7.53 -32.11 -21.39
C THR A 346 7.01 -31.60 -20.09
N VAL A 347 5.70 -31.57 -19.91
CA VAL A 347 4.99 -31.21 -18.70
C VAL A 347 4.47 -32.48 -18.03
N TYR A 348 4.77 -32.61 -16.76
CA TYR A 348 4.34 -33.74 -15.91
C TYR A 348 3.38 -33.21 -14.85
N PRO A 349 2.05 -33.40 -15.01
CA PRO A 349 1.12 -33.21 -13.91
C PRO A 349 1.52 -34.09 -12.73
N LEU A 350 1.53 -33.56 -11.52
CA LEU A 350 1.99 -34.25 -10.33
C LEU A 350 0.84 -34.53 -9.35
N SER A 351 0.66 -35.80 -9.00
CA SER A 351 -0.07 -36.15 -7.78
C SER A 351 0.72 -35.77 -6.54
N GLU A 352 0.07 -35.75 -5.37
CA GLU A 352 0.74 -35.43 -4.11
C GLU A 352 1.87 -36.44 -3.81
N GLU A 353 1.67 -37.74 -4.12
CA GLU A 353 2.67 -38.78 -3.93
C GLU A 353 3.89 -38.61 -4.83
N GLU A 354 3.67 -38.31 -6.11
CA GLU A 354 4.74 -38.01 -7.07
C GLU A 354 5.51 -36.75 -6.70
N LEU A 355 4.81 -35.68 -6.30
CA LEU A 355 5.45 -34.46 -5.83
C LEU A 355 6.38 -34.74 -4.64
N VAL A 356 5.86 -35.37 -3.60
CA VAL A 356 6.66 -35.74 -2.40
C VAL A 356 7.85 -36.60 -2.79
N SER A 357 7.69 -37.54 -3.74
CA SER A 357 8.79 -38.43 -4.18
C SER A 357 9.92 -37.66 -4.86
N LEU A 358 9.65 -36.51 -5.50
CA LEU A 358 10.67 -35.66 -6.13
C LEU A 358 11.46 -34.85 -5.09
N LEU A 359 10.81 -34.45 -3.97
CA LEU A 359 11.39 -33.46 -3.04
C LEU A 359 12.69 -33.92 -2.35
N ASP A 360 12.90 -35.22 -2.17
CA ASP A 360 14.12 -35.80 -1.57
C ASP A 360 14.76 -36.91 -2.44
N ASN A 361 14.52 -36.89 -3.75
CA ASN A 361 15.15 -37.81 -4.66
C ASN A 361 16.60 -37.38 -4.97
N PRO A 362 17.62 -38.15 -4.58
CA PRO A 362 19.02 -37.74 -4.77
C PRO A 362 19.46 -37.69 -6.24
N LYS A 363 18.66 -38.23 -7.19
CA LYS A 363 18.90 -38.16 -8.62
C LYS A 363 18.27 -36.92 -9.28
N VAL A 364 17.56 -36.12 -8.50
CA VAL A 364 16.74 -34.97 -8.98
C VAL A 364 17.22 -33.67 -8.36
N THR A 365 17.20 -32.61 -9.15
CA THR A 365 17.31 -31.23 -8.67
C THR A 365 16.10 -30.41 -9.13
N LEU A 366 15.57 -29.57 -8.25
CA LEU A 366 14.35 -28.79 -8.47
C LEU A 366 14.62 -27.30 -8.37
N ASP A 367 14.35 -26.57 -9.45
CA ASP A 367 14.09 -25.14 -9.38
C ASP A 367 12.58 -24.97 -9.22
N VAL A 368 12.16 -24.27 -8.19
CA VAL A 368 10.73 -24.17 -7.87
C VAL A 368 10.25 -22.71 -7.90
N PHE A 369 8.94 -22.53 -8.03
CA PHE A 369 8.30 -21.28 -7.74
C PHE A 369 7.48 -21.41 -6.45
N ASP A 370 7.91 -20.75 -5.36
CA ASP A 370 7.37 -20.85 -3.99
C ASP A 370 7.72 -22.19 -3.29
N SER A 371 8.88 -22.24 -2.66
CA SER A 371 9.38 -23.43 -1.95
C SER A 371 8.72 -23.69 -0.60
N ALA A 372 8.13 -22.66 0.05
CA ALA A 372 7.55 -22.78 1.38
C ALA A 372 6.48 -23.89 1.51
N PRO A 373 5.47 -23.99 0.61
CA PRO A 373 4.51 -25.08 0.64
C PRO A 373 5.10 -26.44 0.30
N LEU A 374 6.22 -26.50 -0.43
CA LEU A 374 6.92 -27.73 -0.76
C LEU A 374 7.72 -28.25 0.43
N TYR A 375 8.42 -27.40 1.15
CA TYR A 375 9.09 -27.77 2.40
C TYR A 375 8.09 -28.29 3.44
N ALA A 376 6.92 -27.64 3.56
CA ALA A 376 5.87 -28.12 4.46
C ALA A 376 5.41 -29.55 4.13
N ARG A 377 5.26 -29.88 2.84
CA ARG A 377 4.89 -31.23 2.35
C ARG A 377 6.00 -32.24 2.59
N ALA A 378 7.23 -31.89 2.26
CA ALA A 378 8.37 -32.74 2.52
C ALA A 378 8.44 -33.14 4.01
N MET A 379 8.34 -32.13 4.88
CA MET A 379 8.39 -32.34 6.34
C MET A 379 7.20 -33.13 6.88
N ALA A 380 6.01 -32.97 6.32
CA ALA A 380 4.84 -33.81 6.67
C ALA A 380 5.04 -35.25 6.28
N ALA A 381 5.77 -35.53 5.20
CA ALA A 381 6.16 -36.88 4.78
C ALA A 381 7.42 -37.42 5.49
N GLY A 382 7.98 -36.67 6.45
CA GLY A 382 9.18 -37.09 7.21
C GLY A 382 10.50 -36.84 6.48
N SER A 383 10.50 -35.99 5.46
CA SER A 383 11.66 -35.60 4.66
C SER A 383 11.99 -34.10 4.76
N TRP A 384 13.01 -33.63 4.04
CA TRP A 384 13.50 -32.26 4.20
C TRP A 384 13.46 -31.41 2.93
N GLY A 385 13.04 -31.98 1.81
CA GLY A 385 13.00 -31.27 0.52
C GLY A 385 14.39 -30.96 -0.03
N SER A 386 15.34 -31.90 0.15
CA SER A 386 16.77 -31.70 -0.20
C SER A 386 17.03 -31.56 -1.72
N SER A 387 16.09 -31.97 -2.58
CA SER A 387 16.17 -31.81 -4.02
C SER A 387 15.91 -30.36 -4.49
N ILE A 388 15.30 -29.50 -3.65
CA ILE A 388 15.04 -28.10 -3.98
C ILE A 388 16.37 -27.32 -3.91
N VAL A 389 16.77 -26.68 -5.02
CA VAL A 389 18.04 -25.96 -5.12
C VAL A 389 17.84 -24.46 -5.43
N TRP A 390 16.64 -24.04 -5.82
CA TRP A 390 16.34 -22.66 -6.13
C TRP A 390 14.83 -22.34 -6.01
N ASP A 391 14.49 -21.09 -5.69
CA ASP A 391 13.12 -20.57 -5.53
C ASP A 391 12.93 -19.24 -6.25
N GLY A 392 12.08 -19.25 -7.30
CA GLY A 392 11.79 -18.08 -8.11
C GLY A 392 11.02 -16.98 -7.40
N LYS A 393 10.17 -17.31 -6.44
CA LYS A 393 9.41 -16.31 -5.68
C LYS A 393 10.31 -15.52 -4.72
N LEU A 394 11.25 -16.19 -4.05
CA LEU A 394 12.24 -15.53 -3.21
C LEU A 394 13.19 -14.66 -4.04
N ALA A 395 13.59 -15.14 -5.22
CA ALA A 395 14.35 -14.36 -6.17
C ALA A 395 13.60 -13.10 -6.62
N ALA A 396 12.33 -13.24 -7.00
CA ALA A 396 11.49 -12.10 -7.38
C ALA A 396 11.36 -11.06 -6.27
N TYR A 397 11.18 -11.51 -5.04
CA TYR A 397 11.15 -10.64 -3.88
C TYR A 397 12.47 -9.91 -3.64
N LEU A 398 13.59 -10.59 -3.78
CA LEU A 398 14.90 -9.98 -3.60
C LEU A 398 15.14 -8.89 -4.65
N LEU A 399 14.79 -9.17 -5.91
CA LEU A 399 14.94 -8.24 -7.03
C LEU A 399 13.97 -7.05 -6.98
N ASP A 400 12.76 -7.25 -6.45
CA ASP A 400 11.77 -6.18 -6.25
C ASP A 400 10.88 -6.40 -5.02
N ALA A 401 11.36 -5.97 -3.86
CA ALA A 401 10.57 -6.02 -2.61
C ALA A 401 9.39 -5.04 -2.56
N SER A 402 9.17 -4.23 -3.61
CA SER A 402 8.06 -3.27 -3.66
C SER A 402 6.76 -3.85 -4.22
N ALA A 403 6.84 -4.97 -4.94
CA ALA A 403 5.69 -5.66 -5.51
C ALA A 403 4.73 -6.15 -4.41
N SER A 404 3.44 -6.02 -4.65
CA SER A 404 2.41 -6.49 -3.70
C SER A 404 2.19 -8.00 -3.78
N HIS A 405 2.45 -8.59 -4.94
CA HIS A 405 2.29 -10.03 -5.21
C HIS A 405 3.31 -10.48 -6.24
N TYR A 406 3.73 -11.74 -6.14
CA TYR A 406 4.64 -12.38 -7.08
C TYR A 406 3.87 -13.49 -7.80
N LEU A 407 3.36 -13.19 -9.01
CA LEU A 407 2.65 -14.13 -9.87
C LEU A 407 3.53 -14.47 -11.07
N LEU A 408 3.56 -15.74 -11.47
CA LEU A 408 4.37 -16.21 -12.60
C LEU A 408 4.08 -15.45 -13.89
N THR A 409 2.81 -15.27 -14.25
CA THR A 409 2.38 -14.54 -15.44
C THR A 409 2.86 -13.09 -15.44
N THR A 410 2.75 -12.40 -14.28
CA THR A 410 3.21 -11.01 -14.14
C THR A 410 4.73 -10.93 -14.28
N LEU A 411 5.45 -11.85 -13.64
CA LEU A 411 6.92 -11.89 -13.73
C LEU A 411 7.36 -12.23 -15.15
N ALA A 412 6.73 -13.20 -15.82
CA ALA A 412 7.04 -13.53 -17.20
C ALA A 412 6.91 -12.32 -18.14
N THR A 413 5.82 -11.54 -17.97
CA THR A 413 5.62 -10.31 -18.75
C THR A 413 6.68 -9.25 -18.41
N SER A 414 6.95 -8.99 -17.14
CA SER A 414 7.92 -7.97 -16.69
C SER A 414 9.36 -8.30 -17.13
N TYR A 415 9.68 -9.60 -17.21
CA TYR A 415 10.98 -10.09 -17.66
C TYR A 415 11.05 -10.37 -19.17
N HIS A 416 9.96 -10.13 -19.90
CA HIS A 416 9.86 -10.53 -21.32
C HIS A 416 10.34 -11.97 -21.51
N ALA A 417 9.85 -12.88 -20.64
CA ALA A 417 10.24 -14.26 -20.66
C ALA A 417 9.68 -14.96 -21.90
N ARG A 418 10.55 -15.65 -22.63
CA ARG A 418 10.19 -16.37 -23.84
C ARG A 418 9.66 -17.75 -23.49
N SER A 419 8.54 -18.14 -24.11
CA SER A 419 8.04 -19.49 -23.98
C SER A 419 8.79 -20.43 -24.93
N ALA A 420 9.29 -21.53 -24.38
CA ALA A 420 9.96 -22.56 -25.17
C ALA A 420 8.96 -23.48 -25.91
N PHE A 421 7.71 -23.58 -25.40
CA PHE A 421 6.64 -24.39 -25.93
C PHE A 421 5.28 -23.86 -25.47
N SER A 422 4.20 -24.16 -26.18
CA SER A 422 2.84 -23.88 -25.76
C SER A 422 2.25 -25.07 -24.99
N CYS A 423 1.42 -24.79 -23.99
CA CYS A 423 0.66 -25.79 -23.24
C CYS A 423 -0.66 -25.19 -22.77
N GLU A 424 -1.77 -25.61 -23.34
CA GLU A 424 -3.11 -25.07 -23.01
C GLU A 424 -3.48 -25.35 -21.54
N GLU A 425 -3.16 -26.54 -21.02
CA GLU A 425 -3.49 -26.94 -19.66
C GLU A 425 -2.59 -26.28 -18.60
N TYR A 426 -1.33 -26.00 -18.94
CA TYR A 426 -0.31 -25.37 -18.05
C TYR A 426 0.36 -24.19 -18.79
N PRO A 427 -0.33 -23.06 -18.98
CA PRO A 427 0.15 -21.96 -19.82
C PRO A 427 1.44 -21.31 -19.30
N ASP A 428 1.70 -21.44 -18.00
CA ASP A 428 2.91 -20.90 -17.36
C ASP A 428 4.15 -21.79 -17.57
N ALA A 429 3.98 -23.04 -18.01
CA ALA A 429 5.05 -24.03 -18.05
C ALA A 429 6.15 -23.63 -19.05
N GLY A 430 5.80 -23.10 -20.21
CA GLY A 430 6.73 -22.84 -21.32
C GLY A 430 7.77 -21.75 -21.01
N PHE A 431 7.44 -20.75 -20.20
CA PHE A 431 8.36 -19.65 -19.91
C PHE A 431 9.19 -19.82 -18.63
N LEU A 432 8.95 -20.85 -17.81
CA LEU A 432 9.64 -21.04 -16.53
C LEU A 432 11.17 -21.04 -16.69
N ALA A 433 11.68 -21.74 -17.69
CA ALA A 433 13.12 -21.86 -17.89
C ALA A 433 13.79 -20.51 -18.18
N ASP A 434 13.23 -19.71 -19.10
CA ASP A 434 13.77 -18.40 -19.48
C ASP A 434 13.61 -17.39 -18.34
N LEU A 435 12.46 -17.40 -17.68
CA LEU A 435 12.19 -16.54 -16.51
C LEU A 435 13.21 -16.79 -15.41
N PHE A 436 13.39 -18.05 -15.02
CA PHE A 436 14.32 -18.40 -13.93
C PHE A 436 15.77 -18.09 -14.30
N ALA A 437 16.15 -18.33 -15.55
CA ALA A 437 17.49 -17.97 -16.03
C ALA A 437 17.75 -16.46 -15.97
N LYS A 438 16.79 -15.63 -16.38
CA LYS A 438 16.90 -14.17 -16.31
C LYS A 438 16.97 -13.67 -14.88
N MET A 439 16.16 -14.20 -13.97
CA MET A 439 16.19 -13.81 -12.56
C MET A 439 17.51 -14.22 -11.89
N LYS A 440 18.03 -15.41 -12.20
CA LYS A 440 19.37 -15.84 -11.72
C LYS A 440 20.46 -14.90 -12.22
N ALA A 441 20.42 -14.53 -13.49
CA ALA A 441 21.39 -13.61 -14.08
C ALA A 441 21.33 -12.22 -13.41
N GLU A 442 20.15 -11.68 -13.15
CA GLU A 442 19.98 -10.38 -12.50
C GLU A 442 20.46 -10.39 -11.03
N ILE A 443 20.19 -11.48 -10.26
CA ILE A 443 20.76 -11.64 -8.91
C ILE A 443 22.28 -11.56 -8.95
N THR A 444 22.92 -12.26 -9.91
CA THR A 444 24.37 -12.25 -10.05
C THR A 444 24.89 -10.87 -10.50
N GLU A 445 24.24 -10.21 -11.45
CA GLU A 445 24.58 -8.86 -11.88
C GLU A 445 24.45 -7.84 -10.73
N ASN A 446 23.46 -8.01 -9.89
CA ASN A 446 23.25 -7.19 -8.69
C ASN A 446 24.26 -7.48 -7.57
N GLY A 447 24.99 -8.61 -7.63
CA GLY A 447 25.88 -9.08 -6.56
C GLY A 447 25.13 -9.57 -5.32
N GLU A 448 23.93 -10.11 -5.50
CA GLU A 448 23.05 -10.58 -4.43
C GLU A 448 23.11 -12.11 -4.21
N ASP A 449 24.03 -12.82 -4.90
CA ASP A 449 24.17 -14.30 -4.82
C ASP A 449 24.40 -14.79 -3.39
N GLU A 450 25.29 -14.14 -2.63
CA GLU A 450 25.55 -14.54 -1.24
C GLU A 450 24.34 -14.34 -0.35
N LEU A 451 23.62 -13.22 -0.51
CA LEU A 451 22.40 -12.94 0.22
C LEU A 451 21.32 -13.98 -0.11
N TYR A 452 21.15 -14.29 -1.39
CA TYR A 452 20.18 -15.29 -1.83
C TYR A 452 20.54 -16.69 -1.30
N ASN A 453 21.74 -17.18 -1.56
CA ASN A 453 22.14 -18.57 -1.29
C ASN A 453 22.40 -18.86 0.18
N ASN A 454 22.89 -17.86 0.94
CA ASN A 454 23.28 -18.07 2.34
C ASN A 454 22.20 -17.65 3.34
N ILE A 455 21.26 -16.78 2.93
CA ILE A 455 20.26 -16.22 3.84
C ILE A 455 18.84 -16.53 3.35
N GLU A 456 18.39 -15.97 2.21
CA GLU A 456 16.99 -16.01 1.82
C GLU A 456 16.51 -17.42 1.47
N PHE A 457 17.21 -18.11 0.60
CA PHE A 457 16.81 -19.44 0.17
C PHE A 457 16.83 -20.49 1.31
N PRO A 458 17.89 -20.63 2.09
CA PRO A 458 17.89 -21.63 3.19
C PRO A 458 16.91 -21.25 4.32
N LEU A 459 16.59 -19.97 4.50
CA LEU A 459 15.64 -19.54 5.52
C LEU A 459 14.23 -20.10 5.28
N ALA A 460 13.81 -20.29 4.04
CA ALA A 460 12.50 -20.85 3.72
C ALA A 460 12.28 -22.21 4.38
N GLN A 461 13.29 -23.06 4.38
CA GLN A 461 13.25 -24.37 5.05
C GLN A 461 13.16 -24.21 6.58
N VAL A 462 13.90 -23.26 7.16
CA VAL A 462 13.85 -22.97 8.60
C VAL A 462 12.45 -22.53 9.01
N LEU A 463 11.86 -21.59 8.27
CA LEU A 463 10.53 -21.06 8.54
C LEU A 463 9.43 -22.11 8.41
N ALA A 464 9.56 -23.03 7.44
CA ALA A 464 8.66 -24.16 7.29
C ALA A 464 8.72 -25.11 8.51
N ASP A 465 9.92 -25.38 9.02
CA ASP A 465 10.11 -26.21 10.23
C ASP A 465 9.59 -25.51 11.49
N MET A 466 9.81 -24.21 11.65
CA MET A 466 9.26 -23.40 12.74
C MET A 466 7.73 -23.39 12.71
N THR A 467 7.13 -23.17 11.54
CA THR A 467 5.66 -23.20 11.36
C THR A 467 5.11 -24.58 11.72
N ARG A 468 5.74 -25.66 11.24
CA ARG A 468 5.35 -27.03 11.55
C ARG A 468 5.46 -27.34 13.04
N THR A 469 6.53 -26.90 13.68
CA THR A 469 6.75 -27.14 15.12
C THR A 469 5.76 -26.36 15.97
N GLY A 470 5.53 -25.06 15.67
CA GLY A 470 4.63 -24.20 16.41
C GLY A 470 5.07 -23.97 17.87
N ILE A 471 4.29 -23.21 18.61
CA ILE A 471 4.50 -22.93 20.03
C ILE A 471 3.33 -23.44 20.87
N LEU A 472 3.62 -24.16 21.96
CA LEU A 472 2.62 -24.67 22.88
C LEU A 472 1.99 -23.55 23.69
N VAL A 473 0.66 -23.63 23.90
CA VAL A 473 -0.06 -22.63 24.68
C VAL A 473 -0.91 -23.28 25.77
N ASP A 474 -1.02 -22.59 26.89
CA ASP A 474 -1.93 -22.91 27.97
C ASP A 474 -3.33 -22.40 27.63
N ARG A 475 -4.14 -23.26 26.97
CA ARG A 475 -5.52 -22.94 26.58
C ARG A 475 -6.38 -22.52 27.78
N GLU A 476 -6.31 -23.29 28.89
CA GLU A 476 -7.14 -23.02 30.08
C GLU A 476 -6.74 -21.69 30.71
N GLY A 477 -5.45 -21.38 30.77
CA GLY A 477 -4.95 -20.10 31.24
C GLY A 477 -5.40 -18.94 30.37
N ILE A 478 -5.40 -19.07 29.04
CA ILE A 478 -5.91 -18.03 28.10
C ILE A 478 -7.43 -17.83 28.30
N GLU A 479 -8.22 -18.91 28.46
CA GLU A 479 -9.65 -18.84 28.72
C GLU A 479 -9.95 -18.12 30.05
N ALA A 480 -9.23 -18.47 31.12
CA ALA A 480 -9.33 -17.82 32.43
C ALA A 480 -8.94 -16.33 32.37
N PHE A 481 -7.89 -15.99 31.65
CA PHE A 481 -7.50 -14.60 31.40
C PHE A 481 -8.57 -13.82 30.65
N GLY A 482 -9.23 -14.46 29.68
CA GLY A 482 -10.38 -13.87 28.96
C GLY A 482 -11.57 -13.58 29.89
N VAL A 483 -11.82 -14.44 30.89
CA VAL A 483 -12.85 -14.17 31.92
C VAL A 483 -12.49 -12.94 32.74
N GLN A 484 -11.23 -12.81 33.16
CA GLN A 484 -10.76 -11.64 33.93
C GLN A 484 -10.87 -10.35 33.12
N LEU A 485 -10.48 -10.37 31.83
CA LEU A 485 -10.59 -9.22 30.93
C LEU A 485 -12.05 -8.78 30.74
N ARG A 486 -12.99 -9.71 30.61
CA ARG A 486 -14.41 -9.37 30.47
C ARG A 486 -14.97 -8.74 31.75
N GLN A 487 -14.60 -9.26 32.92
CA GLN A 487 -14.98 -8.63 34.20
C GLN A 487 -14.44 -7.22 34.33
N GLU A 488 -13.21 -6.97 33.93
CA GLU A 488 -12.63 -5.62 33.92
C GLU A 488 -13.31 -4.72 32.90
N LEU A 489 -13.61 -5.22 31.69
CA LEU A 489 -14.37 -4.48 30.67
C LEU A 489 -15.75 -4.03 31.20
N ASP A 490 -16.48 -4.90 31.90
CA ASP A 490 -17.80 -4.58 32.47
C ASP A 490 -17.67 -3.49 33.57
N GLN A 491 -16.64 -3.57 34.42
CA GLN A 491 -16.38 -2.56 35.45
C GLN A 491 -16.02 -1.20 34.83
N VAL A 492 -15.13 -1.19 33.83
CA VAL A 492 -14.74 0.03 33.13
C VAL A 492 -15.91 0.63 32.37
N LEU A 493 -16.70 -0.19 31.68
CA LEU A 493 -17.90 0.26 30.98
C LEU A 493 -18.88 0.92 31.94
N THR A 494 -19.13 0.34 33.11
CA THR A 494 -19.99 0.94 34.14
C THR A 494 -19.48 2.32 34.57
N ARG A 495 -18.17 2.51 34.75
CA ARG A 495 -17.64 3.85 35.07
C ARG A 495 -17.82 4.84 33.93
N ILE A 496 -17.54 4.39 32.68
CA ILE A 496 -17.76 5.20 31.47
C ILE A 496 -19.23 5.67 31.37
N GLU A 497 -20.19 4.76 31.60
CA GLU A 497 -21.61 5.07 31.55
C GLU A 497 -22.04 6.09 32.64
N MET A 498 -21.48 5.95 33.83
CA MET A 498 -21.72 6.90 34.94
C MET A 498 -21.15 8.29 34.60
N GLU A 499 -19.94 8.37 34.06
CA GLU A 499 -19.28 9.64 33.73
C GLU A 499 -19.88 10.30 32.48
N ALA A 500 -20.30 9.48 31.50
CA ALA A 500 -20.99 9.93 30.29
C ALA A 500 -22.45 10.36 30.54
N GLY A 501 -23.02 9.91 31.65
CA GLY A 501 -24.42 10.18 31.99
C GLY A 501 -25.45 9.45 31.10
N THR A 502 -25.02 8.42 30.41
CA THR A 502 -25.82 7.61 29.49
C THR A 502 -25.34 6.16 29.40
N SER A 503 -26.28 5.22 29.39
CA SER A 503 -26.00 3.79 29.17
C SER A 503 -26.13 3.37 27.70
N ASP A 504 -26.65 4.24 26.83
CA ASP A 504 -26.80 3.99 25.40
C ASP A 504 -25.56 4.55 24.62
N PHE A 505 -24.39 4.09 25.02
CA PHE A 505 -23.11 4.56 24.49
C PHE A 505 -22.14 3.41 24.23
N ASN A 506 -21.59 3.35 23.00
CA ASN A 506 -20.55 2.38 22.64
C ASN A 506 -19.18 3.06 22.58
N PRO A 507 -18.25 2.79 23.55
CA PRO A 507 -16.91 3.37 23.56
C PRO A 507 -16.06 3.01 22.34
N ASN A 508 -16.41 1.94 21.62
CA ASN A 508 -15.75 1.53 20.37
C ASN A 508 -16.26 2.24 19.13
N SER A 509 -17.36 2.99 19.22
CA SER A 509 -17.90 3.78 18.10
C SER A 509 -17.19 5.13 17.99
N PRO A 510 -16.32 5.36 16.97
CA PRO A 510 -15.64 6.65 16.83
C PRO A 510 -16.61 7.83 16.69
N LYS A 511 -17.78 7.59 16.07
CA LYS A 511 -18.81 8.62 15.87
C LYS A 511 -19.47 9.02 17.19
N GLN A 512 -19.95 8.04 17.98
CA GLN A 512 -20.59 8.30 19.27
C GLN A 512 -19.62 8.94 20.25
N LEU A 513 -18.39 8.41 20.32
CA LEU A 513 -17.33 8.95 21.16
C LEU A 513 -16.95 10.38 20.76
N GLY A 514 -16.78 10.64 19.44
CA GLY A 514 -16.48 11.98 18.95
C GLY A 514 -17.57 13.01 19.31
N THR A 515 -18.83 12.63 19.17
CA THR A 515 -19.97 13.47 19.58
C THR A 515 -19.97 13.73 21.08
N LEU A 516 -19.76 12.69 21.90
CA LEU A 516 -19.72 12.85 23.36
C LEU A 516 -18.60 13.78 23.81
N LEU A 517 -17.35 13.47 23.43
CA LEU A 517 -16.18 14.21 23.93
C LEU A 517 -16.09 15.64 23.37
N PHE A 518 -16.35 15.82 22.09
CA PHE A 518 -16.03 17.08 21.41
C PHE A 518 -17.25 17.97 21.18
N ASP A 519 -18.42 17.38 20.87
CA ASP A 519 -19.63 18.18 20.63
C ASP A 519 -20.44 18.40 21.93
N THR A 520 -20.55 17.40 22.83
CA THR A 520 -21.33 17.50 24.07
C THR A 520 -20.53 18.05 25.24
N MET A 521 -19.33 17.49 25.50
CA MET A 521 -18.44 17.94 26.59
C MET A 521 -17.56 19.13 26.23
N GLY A 522 -17.45 19.49 24.92
CA GLY A 522 -16.69 20.64 24.45
C GLY A 522 -15.17 20.50 24.63
N LEU A 523 -14.63 19.29 24.70
CA LEU A 523 -13.21 19.07 24.85
C LEU A 523 -12.42 19.48 23.62
N PRO A 524 -11.10 19.78 23.77
CA PRO A 524 -10.26 20.09 22.61
C PRO A 524 -10.22 18.94 21.61
N HIS A 525 -10.62 19.20 20.37
CA HIS A 525 -10.68 18.18 19.32
C HIS A 525 -9.45 18.22 18.41
N GLY A 526 -9.14 17.07 17.82
CA GLY A 526 -8.14 16.91 16.76
C GLY A 526 -8.72 17.15 15.36
N LYS A 527 -8.25 16.38 14.38
CA LYS A 527 -8.73 16.45 12.98
C LYS A 527 -10.14 15.91 12.82
N LYS A 528 -10.94 16.56 11.97
CA LYS A 528 -12.24 16.04 11.56
C LYS A 528 -12.03 14.99 10.45
N THR A 529 -12.61 13.82 10.61
CA THR A 529 -12.62 12.72 9.64
C THR A 529 -13.96 12.66 8.91
N LYS A 530 -14.09 11.77 7.91
CA LYS A 530 -15.41 11.54 7.24
C LYS A 530 -16.52 11.11 8.22
N ASN A 531 -16.13 10.44 9.31
CA ASN A 531 -17.06 9.88 10.31
C ASN A 531 -17.20 10.75 11.56
N GLY A 532 -16.79 12.02 11.53
CA GLY A 532 -16.78 12.92 12.67
C GLY A 532 -15.37 13.24 13.17
N TRP A 533 -15.24 13.63 14.42
CA TRP A 533 -13.95 13.93 15.04
C TRP A 533 -13.08 12.68 15.18
N SER A 534 -11.77 12.81 15.00
CA SER A 534 -10.85 11.69 15.26
C SER A 534 -10.84 11.38 16.77
N THR A 535 -11.01 10.09 17.07
CA THR A 535 -10.88 9.50 18.40
C THR A 535 -9.81 8.44 18.43
N ASP A 536 -8.74 8.66 17.62
CA ASP A 536 -7.56 7.79 17.64
C ASP A 536 -6.80 7.90 18.96
N ALA A 537 -5.93 6.92 19.21
CA ALA A 537 -5.18 6.85 20.47
C ALA A 537 -4.35 8.11 20.68
N GLU A 538 -3.75 8.70 19.64
CA GLU A 538 -2.96 9.93 19.75
C GLU A 538 -3.80 11.12 20.22
N THR A 539 -5.05 11.22 19.75
CA THR A 539 -5.97 12.29 20.15
C THR A 539 -6.43 12.11 21.58
N LEU A 540 -6.78 10.86 21.95
CA LEU A 540 -7.26 10.57 23.32
C LEU A 540 -6.13 10.65 24.37
N GLU A 541 -4.90 10.22 24.05
CA GLU A 541 -3.75 10.34 24.96
C GLU A 541 -3.48 11.78 25.40
N LYS A 542 -3.74 12.77 24.56
CA LYS A 542 -3.61 14.20 24.91
C LYS A 542 -4.63 14.67 25.94
N LEU A 543 -5.70 13.90 26.13
CA LEU A 543 -6.80 14.18 27.05
C LEU A 543 -6.84 13.17 28.20
N ARG A 544 -5.78 12.39 28.39
CA ARG A 544 -5.70 11.31 29.38
C ARG A 544 -5.96 11.76 30.83
N ASP A 545 -5.65 13.02 31.16
CA ASP A 545 -5.91 13.58 32.50
C ASP A 545 -7.41 13.68 32.83
N ILE A 546 -8.28 13.44 31.87
CA ILE A 546 -9.74 13.41 32.05
C ILE A 546 -10.15 11.97 32.38
N PRO A 547 -10.77 11.70 33.56
CA PRO A 547 -11.11 10.34 34.00
C PRO A 547 -11.85 9.53 32.95
N LEU A 548 -12.92 10.09 32.35
CA LEU A 548 -13.67 9.45 31.28
C LEU A 548 -12.77 9.02 30.10
N VAL A 549 -11.81 9.85 29.71
CA VAL A 549 -10.90 9.53 28.58
C VAL A 549 -9.93 8.44 28.97
N GLU A 550 -9.43 8.45 30.21
CA GLU A 550 -8.57 7.37 30.72
C GLU A 550 -9.32 6.03 30.73
N ASP A 551 -10.55 6.00 31.24
CA ASP A 551 -11.40 4.80 31.25
C ASP A 551 -11.71 4.32 29.81
N ILE A 552 -11.95 5.22 28.86
CA ILE A 552 -12.13 4.87 27.45
C ILE A 552 -10.86 4.25 26.85
N LEU A 553 -9.69 4.80 27.16
CA LEU A 553 -8.41 4.23 26.72
C LEU A 553 -8.18 2.83 27.31
N GLN A 554 -8.47 2.65 28.61
CA GLN A 554 -8.39 1.36 29.29
C GLN A 554 -9.39 0.36 28.67
N TYR A 555 -10.64 0.75 28.47
CA TYR A 555 -11.66 -0.09 27.83
C TYR A 555 -11.21 -0.59 26.45
N ARG A 556 -10.74 0.32 25.60
CA ARG A 556 -10.27 -0.05 24.26
C ARG A 556 -9.05 -0.96 24.27
N ALA A 557 -8.13 -0.76 25.24
CA ALA A 557 -6.97 -1.63 25.42
C ALA A 557 -7.39 -3.05 25.84
N CYS A 558 -8.27 -3.17 26.85
CA CYS A 558 -8.81 -4.45 27.31
C CYS A 558 -9.64 -5.14 26.23
N GLN A 559 -10.49 -4.40 25.51
CA GLN A 559 -11.28 -4.93 24.40
C GLN A 559 -10.40 -5.49 23.27
N LYS A 560 -9.34 -4.78 22.90
CA LYS A 560 -8.37 -5.26 21.92
C LYS A 560 -7.65 -6.53 22.39
N LEU A 561 -7.25 -6.58 23.67
CA LEU A 561 -6.65 -7.78 24.25
C LEU A 561 -7.60 -8.97 24.20
N ASN A 562 -8.85 -8.78 24.59
CA ASN A 562 -9.83 -9.87 24.57
C ASN A 562 -10.13 -10.34 23.13
N SER A 563 -10.52 -9.44 22.23
CA SER A 563 -10.99 -9.83 20.89
C SER A 563 -9.87 -10.32 19.98
N THR A 564 -8.70 -9.65 20.00
CA THR A 564 -7.62 -9.97 19.07
C THR A 564 -6.77 -11.13 19.60
N TYR A 565 -6.41 -11.09 20.89
CA TYR A 565 -5.46 -12.05 21.41
C TYR A 565 -6.14 -13.22 22.13
N VAL A 566 -7.11 -13.01 23.02
CA VAL A 566 -7.77 -14.14 23.69
C VAL A 566 -8.62 -14.93 22.69
N GLU A 567 -9.65 -14.29 22.13
CA GLU A 567 -10.57 -14.98 21.21
C GLU A 567 -9.90 -15.36 19.89
N GLY A 568 -8.96 -14.52 19.41
CA GLY A 568 -8.20 -14.79 18.19
C GLY A 568 -7.28 -16.00 18.35
N LEU A 569 -6.52 -16.10 19.44
CA LEU A 569 -5.61 -17.22 19.68
C LEU A 569 -6.37 -18.54 19.94
N LEU A 570 -7.43 -18.51 20.76
CA LEU A 570 -8.23 -19.71 21.05
C LEU A 570 -8.81 -20.38 19.80
N LYS A 571 -9.07 -19.63 18.74
CA LYS A 571 -9.60 -20.14 17.45
C LYS A 571 -8.55 -20.88 16.60
N VAL A 572 -7.27 -20.62 16.84
CA VAL A 572 -6.17 -21.09 15.98
C VAL A 572 -5.24 -22.07 16.70
N ILE A 573 -5.58 -22.47 17.93
CA ILE A 573 -4.86 -23.56 18.64
C ILE A 573 -5.16 -24.87 17.93
N GLY A 574 -4.11 -25.54 17.47
CA GLY A 574 -4.19 -26.85 16.84
C GLY A 574 -4.63 -27.96 17.80
N GLU A 575 -4.91 -29.16 17.26
CA GLU A 575 -5.27 -30.35 18.03
C GLU A 575 -4.13 -30.80 18.96
N ASP A 576 -2.90 -30.47 18.62
CA ASP A 576 -1.70 -30.70 19.41
C ASP A 576 -1.47 -29.69 20.54
N GLY A 577 -2.38 -28.70 20.69
CA GLY A 577 -2.29 -27.65 21.69
C GLY A 577 -1.32 -26.53 21.31
N ARG A 578 -0.81 -26.51 20.07
CA ARG A 578 0.15 -25.52 19.60
C ARG A 578 -0.49 -24.51 18.67
N ILE A 579 0.12 -23.34 18.56
CA ILE A 579 -0.18 -22.33 17.56
C ILE A 579 0.90 -22.39 16.49
N HIS A 580 0.47 -22.61 15.24
CA HIS A 580 1.31 -22.71 14.06
C HIS A 580 1.22 -21.41 13.27
N THR A 581 1.94 -20.39 13.73
CA THR A 581 1.98 -19.11 12.98
C THR A 581 2.68 -19.31 11.65
N ARG A 582 2.17 -18.63 10.61
CA ARG A 582 2.84 -18.57 9.32
C ARG A 582 3.82 -17.42 9.30
N PHE A 583 5.07 -17.69 8.97
CA PHE A 583 6.09 -16.68 8.74
C PHE A 583 6.14 -16.32 7.27
N ASN A 584 6.05 -15.01 6.96
CA ASN A 584 6.12 -14.50 5.60
C ASN A 584 7.48 -13.85 5.37
N GLN A 585 8.16 -14.31 4.32
CA GLN A 585 9.49 -13.85 3.95
C GLN A 585 9.44 -12.75 2.89
N THR A 586 8.33 -12.63 2.15
CA THR A 586 8.22 -11.81 0.93
C THR A 586 7.27 -10.61 1.07
N GLU A 587 6.90 -10.18 2.28
CA GLU A 587 5.95 -9.08 2.48
C GLU A 587 6.61 -7.75 2.83
N ALA A 588 7.63 -7.76 3.68
CA ALA A 588 8.22 -6.54 4.20
C ALA A 588 9.30 -5.97 3.26
N ARG A 589 9.11 -4.75 2.79
CA ARG A 589 10.08 -4.04 1.91
C ARG A 589 11.46 -3.80 2.55
N THR A 590 11.59 -3.99 3.85
CA THR A 590 12.84 -3.82 4.61
C THR A 590 13.64 -5.09 4.76
N GLY A 591 13.18 -6.21 4.24
CA GLY A 591 13.78 -7.51 4.49
C GLY A 591 13.34 -8.20 5.79
N ARG A 592 12.56 -7.52 6.66
CA ARG A 592 12.04 -8.13 7.89
C ARG A 592 11.07 -9.27 7.59
N LEU A 593 11.00 -10.23 8.50
CA LEU A 593 9.94 -11.23 8.50
C LEU A 593 8.65 -10.61 9.04
N SER A 594 7.52 -11.08 8.55
CA SER A 594 6.21 -10.87 9.18
C SER A 594 5.61 -12.21 9.60
N SER A 595 4.67 -12.20 10.52
CA SER A 595 3.90 -13.38 10.87
C SER A 595 2.41 -13.13 10.79
N ASP A 596 1.65 -14.13 10.37
CA ASP A 596 0.19 -14.06 10.29
C ASP A 596 -0.47 -15.40 10.69
N ASN A 597 -1.76 -15.37 10.86
CA ASN A 597 -2.61 -16.51 11.18
C ASN A 597 -2.14 -17.38 12.37
N PRO A 598 -1.87 -16.80 13.58
CA PRO A 598 -2.00 -15.43 14.02
C PRO A 598 -0.69 -14.66 13.95
N ASN A 599 -0.72 -13.30 14.01
CA ASN A 599 0.51 -12.50 14.13
C ASN A 599 1.03 -12.55 15.58
N LEU A 600 2.03 -13.38 15.84
CA LEU A 600 2.67 -13.50 17.14
C LEU A 600 3.72 -12.42 17.44
N GLN A 601 4.20 -11.70 16.41
CA GLN A 601 5.18 -10.63 16.57
C GLN A 601 4.57 -9.35 17.17
N ASN A 602 3.25 -9.25 17.23
CA ASN A 602 2.53 -8.09 17.77
C ASN A 602 1.94 -8.31 19.17
N ILE A 603 2.31 -9.38 19.88
CA ILE A 603 1.85 -9.62 21.25
C ILE A 603 2.40 -8.52 22.15
N PRO A 604 1.55 -7.78 22.88
CA PRO A 604 1.97 -6.61 23.64
C PRO A 604 2.93 -6.97 24.79
N ILE A 605 3.97 -6.15 24.97
CA ILE A 605 4.93 -6.29 26.06
C ILE A 605 4.95 -5.08 27.00
N ARG A 606 4.54 -3.89 26.50
CA ARG A 606 4.71 -2.63 27.23
C ARG A 606 3.70 -2.39 28.35
N THR A 607 2.55 -3.06 28.28
CA THR A 607 1.49 -2.94 29.28
C THR A 607 1.50 -4.16 30.18
N GLU A 608 1.25 -3.99 31.47
CA GLU A 608 1.21 -5.10 32.43
C GLU A 608 0.24 -6.21 32.02
N MET A 609 -0.97 -5.82 31.57
CA MET A 609 -1.98 -6.79 31.09
C MET A 609 -1.53 -7.48 29.79
N GLY A 610 -0.87 -6.78 28.90
CA GLY A 610 -0.36 -7.33 27.64
C GLY A 610 0.79 -8.31 27.87
N SER A 611 1.71 -7.98 28.78
CA SER A 611 2.86 -8.85 29.09
C SER A 611 2.43 -10.16 29.74
N LYS A 612 1.36 -10.16 30.56
CA LYS A 612 0.78 -11.37 31.17
C LYS A 612 0.38 -12.41 30.12
N LEU A 613 -0.02 -11.98 28.90
CA LEU A 613 -0.37 -12.90 27.82
C LEU A 613 0.79 -13.82 27.42
N ARG A 614 2.03 -13.34 27.51
CA ARG A 614 3.24 -14.15 27.22
C ARG A 614 3.42 -15.31 28.17
N ALA A 615 2.89 -15.27 29.40
CA ALA A 615 2.94 -16.37 30.35
C ALA A 615 2.18 -17.62 29.89
N TYR A 616 1.21 -17.48 28.98
CA TYR A 616 0.43 -18.60 28.45
C TYR A 616 1.08 -19.27 27.24
N PHE A 617 2.18 -18.76 26.74
CA PHE A 617 3.01 -19.45 25.75
C PHE A 617 4.06 -20.24 26.52
N VAL A 618 3.89 -21.54 26.57
CA VAL A 618 4.59 -22.42 27.49
C VAL A 618 5.51 -23.42 26.79
N ALA A 619 6.54 -23.88 27.45
CA ALA A 619 7.34 -24.99 26.98
C ALA A 619 6.60 -26.30 27.15
N LYS A 620 6.87 -27.30 26.29
CA LYS A 620 6.40 -28.67 26.44
C LYS A 620 6.85 -29.23 27.79
N PRO A 621 6.07 -30.12 28.45
CA PRO A 621 6.51 -30.77 29.68
C PRO A 621 7.89 -31.44 29.56
N GLY A 622 8.79 -31.17 30.50
CA GLY A 622 10.19 -31.58 30.44
C GLY A 622 11.12 -30.72 29.61
N CYS A 623 10.58 -29.62 29.04
CA CYS A 623 11.33 -28.65 28.27
C CYS A 623 11.31 -27.27 28.95
N VAL A 624 12.12 -26.36 28.42
CA VAL A 624 12.16 -24.94 28.72
C VAL A 624 12.19 -24.13 27.42
N LEU A 625 11.79 -22.89 27.47
CA LEU A 625 12.05 -21.91 26.41
C LEU A 625 13.41 -21.27 26.71
N VAL A 626 14.23 -21.19 25.69
CA VAL A 626 15.51 -20.45 25.70
C VAL A 626 15.36 -19.32 24.74
N ASP A 627 15.35 -18.11 25.24
CA ASP A 627 15.19 -16.86 24.52
C ASP A 627 16.52 -16.14 24.43
N ALA A 628 16.84 -15.64 23.25
CA ALA A 628 18.03 -14.83 23.00
C ALA A 628 17.65 -13.58 22.20
N ASP A 629 17.82 -12.41 22.80
CA ASP A 629 17.56 -11.12 22.18
C ASP A 629 18.85 -10.35 21.90
N TYR A 630 18.94 -9.74 20.71
CA TYR A 630 20.08 -8.88 20.39
C TYR A 630 20.05 -7.56 21.18
N SER A 631 21.09 -7.31 21.91
CA SER A 631 21.25 -6.03 22.62
C SER A 631 21.60 -4.91 21.64
N GLN A 632 20.59 -4.09 21.30
CA GLN A 632 20.73 -2.83 20.53
C GLN A 632 21.39 -3.01 19.14
N ILE A 633 21.01 -4.05 18.40
CA ILE A 633 21.63 -4.43 17.13
C ILE A 633 21.71 -3.26 16.13
N GLU A 634 20.64 -2.47 15.97
CA GLU A 634 20.59 -1.36 15.02
C GLU A 634 21.61 -0.26 15.35
N LEU A 635 21.83 0.06 16.64
CA LEU A 635 22.83 1.04 17.05
C LEU A 635 24.27 0.51 16.90
N ARG A 636 24.48 -0.79 17.08
CA ARG A 636 25.78 -1.43 16.83
C ARG A 636 26.12 -1.44 15.34
N ILE A 637 25.14 -1.70 14.48
CA ILE A 637 25.27 -1.58 13.03
C ILE A 637 25.56 -0.12 12.66
N LEU A 638 24.86 0.84 13.23
CA LEU A 638 25.10 2.27 13.00
C LEU A 638 26.54 2.65 13.38
N ALA A 639 27.03 2.21 14.53
CA ALA A 639 28.40 2.44 14.97
C ALA A 639 29.44 1.85 14.01
N HIS A 640 29.14 0.69 13.43
CA HIS A 640 30.00 0.04 12.46
C HIS A 640 30.04 0.81 11.14
N VAL A 641 28.87 1.13 10.54
CA VAL A 641 28.80 1.74 9.20
C VAL A 641 29.25 3.21 9.19
N THR A 642 29.05 3.93 10.31
CA THR A 642 29.50 5.32 10.42
C THR A 642 30.99 5.42 10.77
N GLY A 643 31.56 4.38 11.38
CA GLY A 643 32.92 4.44 11.92
C GLY A 643 33.10 5.51 13.03
N ASP A 644 32.01 5.90 13.71
CA ASP A 644 32.06 6.92 14.74
C ASP A 644 32.79 6.38 15.98
N ALA A 645 33.97 6.98 16.29
CA ALA A 645 34.86 6.52 17.34
C ALA A 645 34.22 6.56 18.73
N HIS A 646 33.44 7.61 19.02
CA HIS A 646 32.78 7.75 20.33
C HIS A 646 31.68 6.72 20.54
N MET A 647 30.93 6.39 19.47
CA MET A 647 29.91 5.37 19.51
C MET A 647 30.52 3.97 19.64
N GLN A 648 31.59 3.70 18.89
CA GLN A 648 32.30 2.42 18.97
C GLN A 648 32.95 2.24 20.35
N GLU A 649 33.61 3.27 20.94
CA GLU A 649 34.19 3.21 22.26
C GLU A 649 33.14 2.95 23.35
N ALA A 650 31.96 3.56 23.25
CA ALA A 650 30.87 3.32 24.19
C ALA A 650 30.45 1.85 24.22
N PHE A 651 30.36 1.20 23.08
CA PHE A 651 30.01 -0.22 22.99
C PHE A 651 31.16 -1.15 23.41
N LEU A 652 32.39 -0.85 23.00
CA LEU A 652 33.58 -1.64 23.35
C LEU A 652 33.89 -1.60 24.83
N SER A 653 33.61 -0.46 25.52
CA SER A 653 33.76 -0.33 26.98
C SER A 653 32.63 -0.98 27.79
N GLY A 654 31.58 -1.52 27.12
CA GLY A 654 30.41 -2.07 27.81
C GLY A 654 29.50 -1.01 28.42
N ALA A 655 29.66 0.27 28.06
CA ALA A 655 28.85 1.34 28.59
C ALA A 655 27.42 1.30 28.01
N ASP A 656 26.43 1.68 28.81
CA ASP A 656 25.06 1.87 28.33
C ASP A 656 25.00 3.08 27.39
N ILE A 657 24.86 2.86 26.10
CA ILE A 657 24.86 3.91 25.07
C ILE A 657 23.77 4.97 25.33
N HIS A 658 22.59 4.56 25.83
CA HIS A 658 21.52 5.51 26.13
C HIS A 658 21.86 6.37 27.37
N ARG A 659 22.51 5.78 28.37
CA ARG A 659 23.00 6.51 29.53
C ARG A 659 24.13 7.46 29.15
N SER A 660 25.05 7.00 28.30
CA SER A 660 26.16 7.83 27.80
C SER A 660 25.64 9.00 26.96
N THR A 661 24.66 8.74 26.08
CA THR A 661 23.99 9.78 25.31
C THR A 661 23.26 10.78 26.20
N ALA A 662 22.50 10.30 27.20
CA ALA A 662 21.84 11.18 28.17
C ALA A 662 22.83 12.10 28.94
N ALA A 663 23.90 11.51 29.44
CA ALA A 663 24.92 12.28 30.15
C ALA A 663 25.48 13.44 29.32
N LYS A 664 25.72 13.20 28.02
CA LYS A 664 26.25 14.22 27.10
C LYS A 664 25.18 15.26 26.72
N ILE A 665 23.95 14.81 26.36
CA ILE A 665 22.85 15.71 25.95
C ILE A 665 22.46 16.67 27.10
N TYR A 666 22.36 16.15 28.32
CA TYR A 666 21.96 16.93 29.51
C TYR A 666 23.12 17.55 30.25
N ASN A 667 24.36 17.31 29.81
CA ASN A 667 25.60 17.78 30.41
C ASN A 667 25.69 17.44 31.90
N ILE A 668 25.46 16.17 32.25
CA ILE A 668 25.50 15.60 33.58
C ILE A 668 26.43 14.37 33.60
N ARG A 669 26.84 13.93 34.81
CA ARG A 669 27.64 12.71 34.92
C ARG A 669 26.79 11.47 34.64
N PRO A 670 27.36 10.37 34.08
CA PRO A 670 26.62 9.15 33.80
C PRO A 670 25.87 8.57 35.00
N GLU A 671 26.42 8.68 36.20
CA GLU A 671 25.80 8.22 37.45
C GLU A 671 24.56 9.04 37.85
N ASP A 672 24.47 10.29 37.43
CA ASP A 672 23.35 11.19 37.70
C ASP A 672 22.18 11.01 36.68
N VAL A 673 22.34 10.16 35.67
CA VAL A 673 21.31 9.88 34.66
C VAL A 673 20.17 9.08 35.27
N THR A 674 19.02 9.72 35.41
CA THR A 674 17.80 9.07 35.89
C THR A 674 17.18 8.12 34.81
N PRO A 675 16.32 7.15 35.18
CA PRO A 675 15.63 6.30 34.25
C PRO A 675 14.85 7.09 33.18
N ARG A 676 14.25 8.23 33.57
CA ARG A 676 13.50 9.11 32.64
C ARG A 676 14.43 9.72 31.58
N LEU A 677 15.59 10.28 32.00
CA LEU A 677 16.58 10.88 31.10
C LEU A 677 17.16 9.82 30.14
N ARG A 678 17.43 8.61 30.67
CA ARG A 678 17.86 7.48 29.86
C ARG A 678 16.80 7.11 28.79
N SER A 679 15.52 7.09 29.16
CA SER A 679 14.40 6.82 28.22
C SER A 679 14.29 7.92 27.17
N SER A 680 14.45 9.20 27.54
CA SER A 680 14.50 10.31 26.58
C SER A 680 15.66 10.18 25.61
N ALA A 681 16.84 9.81 26.06
CA ALA A 681 18.01 9.57 25.22
C ALA A 681 17.82 8.36 24.30
N LYS A 682 17.11 7.31 24.76
CA LYS A 682 16.70 6.19 23.89
C LYS A 682 15.81 6.67 22.74
N ALA A 683 14.83 7.52 23.04
CA ALA A 683 13.95 8.11 22.01
C ALA A 683 14.73 9.01 21.03
N ILE A 684 15.75 9.73 21.50
CA ILE A 684 16.63 10.57 20.68
C ILE A 684 17.49 9.69 19.77
N ASN A 685 18.18 8.67 20.30
CA ASN A 685 19.02 7.75 19.55
C ASN A 685 18.25 7.12 18.36
N PHE A 686 17.08 6.56 18.65
CA PHE A 686 16.24 5.97 17.61
C PHE A 686 15.58 7.02 16.70
N GLY A 687 15.18 8.17 17.26
CA GLY A 687 14.58 9.25 16.49
C GLY A 687 15.49 9.75 15.39
N ILE A 688 16.77 9.96 15.69
CA ILE A 688 17.77 10.41 14.71
C ILE A 688 18.02 9.34 13.65
N MET A 689 18.23 8.11 14.09
CA MET A 689 18.42 6.98 13.19
C MET A 689 17.25 6.85 12.21
N TYR A 690 16.01 7.08 12.65
CA TYR A 690 14.80 7.04 11.83
C TYR A 690 14.48 8.36 11.10
N GLY A 691 15.38 9.36 11.15
CA GLY A 691 15.21 10.63 10.48
C GLY A 691 14.05 11.48 10.99
N LYS A 692 13.74 11.38 12.30
CA LYS A 692 12.73 12.24 12.95
C LYS A 692 13.31 13.66 13.11
N GLY A 693 12.55 14.66 12.65
CA GLY A 693 12.87 16.06 12.90
C GLY A 693 12.49 16.50 14.33
N ALA A 694 12.95 17.68 14.74
CA ALA A 694 12.73 18.27 16.06
C ALA A 694 11.26 18.30 16.50
N TYR A 695 10.33 18.59 15.59
CA TYR A 695 8.89 18.60 15.88
C TYR A 695 8.37 17.22 16.32
N SER A 696 8.79 16.17 15.64
CA SER A 696 8.36 14.80 15.98
C SER A 696 9.00 14.34 17.29
N LEU A 697 10.30 14.62 17.43
CA LEU A 697 11.07 14.29 18.63
C LEU A 697 10.53 15.00 19.88
N SER A 698 10.18 16.30 19.76
CA SER A 698 9.63 17.08 20.88
C SER A 698 8.37 16.46 21.49
N LYS A 699 7.53 15.86 20.66
CA LYS A 699 6.33 15.13 21.11
C LYS A 699 6.68 13.82 21.81
N ASP A 700 7.67 13.07 21.30
CA ASP A 700 8.06 11.78 21.87
C ASP A 700 8.67 11.90 23.27
N ILE A 701 9.41 12.98 23.53
CA ILE A 701 10.11 13.19 24.80
C ILE A 701 9.46 14.25 25.70
N GLY A 702 8.36 14.88 25.25
CA GLY A 702 7.58 15.84 26.04
C GLY A 702 8.30 17.16 26.32
N VAL A 703 9.07 17.69 25.35
CA VAL A 703 9.80 18.98 25.46
C VAL A 703 9.35 19.94 24.35
N SER A 704 9.80 21.20 24.44
CA SER A 704 9.57 22.17 23.35
C SER A 704 10.34 21.80 22.09
N VAL A 705 9.85 22.25 20.92
CA VAL A 705 10.54 22.02 19.63
C VAL A 705 11.96 22.60 19.65
N LYS A 706 12.16 23.75 20.31
CA LYS A 706 13.47 24.38 20.44
C LYS A 706 14.46 23.55 21.28
N GLU A 707 13.99 22.95 22.36
CA GLU A 707 14.81 22.02 23.16
C GLU A 707 15.12 20.74 22.39
N ALA A 708 14.15 20.16 21.68
CA ALA A 708 14.36 19.00 20.82
C ALA A 708 15.39 19.29 19.72
N GLU A 709 15.36 20.48 19.12
CA GLU A 709 16.36 20.92 18.13
C GLU A 709 17.77 21.00 18.79
N ALA A 710 17.89 21.61 19.98
CA ALA A 710 19.13 21.67 20.70
C ALA A 710 19.68 20.27 21.04
N PHE A 711 18.82 19.33 21.39
CA PHE A 711 19.21 17.93 21.65
C PHE A 711 19.72 17.25 20.38
N LEU A 712 19.05 17.46 19.23
CA LEU A 712 19.50 16.94 17.93
C LEU A 712 20.89 17.47 17.57
N GLN A 713 21.11 18.76 17.70
CA GLN A 713 22.42 19.40 17.44
C GLN A 713 23.51 18.88 18.39
N THR A 714 23.22 18.73 19.67
CA THR A 714 24.16 18.18 20.65
C THR A 714 24.51 16.72 20.34
N TYR A 715 23.53 15.94 19.92
CA TYR A 715 23.75 14.54 19.52
C TYR A 715 24.67 14.44 18.31
N LEU A 716 24.37 15.19 17.22
CA LEU A 716 25.18 15.20 16.01
C LEU A 716 26.60 15.74 16.27
N ALA A 717 26.75 16.73 17.18
CA ALA A 717 28.05 17.18 17.61
C ALA A 717 28.81 16.12 18.44
N THR A 718 28.10 15.25 19.14
CA THR A 718 28.67 14.15 19.93
C THR A 718 29.13 12.99 19.04
N PHE A 719 28.36 12.70 18.00
CA PHE A 719 28.60 11.62 17.03
C PHE A 719 28.70 12.19 15.58
N PRO A 720 29.78 12.87 15.26
CA PRO A 720 29.90 13.69 14.05
C PRO A 720 29.83 12.89 12.74
N ASN A 721 30.20 11.61 12.78
CA ASN A 721 30.20 10.79 11.57
C ASN A 721 28.80 10.35 11.15
N ILE A 722 27.80 10.42 12.03
CA ILE A 722 26.44 9.98 11.74
C ILE A 722 25.81 10.87 10.66
N ASP A 723 25.90 12.19 10.81
CA ASP A 723 25.29 13.14 9.87
C ASP A 723 25.89 12.99 8.47
N GLY A 724 27.23 12.97 8.39
CA GLY A 724 27.94 12.77 7.13
C GLY A 724 27.59 11.43 6.43
N TYR A 725 27.44 10.35 7.20
CA TYR A 725 26.96 9.06 6.67
C TYR A 725 25.54 9.16 6.13
N MET A 726 24.62 9.78 6.87
CA MET A 726 23.23 9.93 6.46
C MET A 726 23.07 10.78 5.19
N GLU A 727 23.80 11.90 5.10
CA GLU A 727 23.80 12.77 3.92
C GLU A 727 24.38 12.05 2.68
N LYS A 728 25.50 11.36 2.88
CA LYS A 728 26.12 10.55 1.82
C LYS A 728 25.17 9.47 1.31
N THR A 729 24.54 8.73 2.22
CA THR A 729 23.57 7.68 1.87
C THR A 729 22.43 8.21 1.00
N ILE A 730 21.87 9.38 1.35
CA ILE A 730 20.84 10.03 0.55
C ILE A 730 21.36 10.47 -0.83
N ALA A 731 22.56 11.06 -0.86
CA ALA A 731 23.16 11.52 -2.11
C ALA A 731 23.44 10.37 -3.07
N ASP A 732 24.04 9.29 -2.56
CA ASP A 732 24.33 8.07 -3.32
C ASP A 732 23.02 7.44 -3.83
N ALA A 733 21.99 7.34 -2.95
CA ALA A 733 20.69 6.80 -3.33
C ALA A 733 19.95 7.62 -4.39
N ARG A 734 20.11 8.95 -4.41
CA ARG A 734 19.57 9.80 -5.50
C ARG A 734 20.24 9.53 -6.84
N GLN A 735 21.52 9.19 -6.81
CA GLN A 735 22.28 8.91 -8.02
C GLN A 735 22.00 7.51 -8.57
N CYS A 736 22.03 6.46 -7.74
CA CYS A 736 21.86 5.09 -8.17
C CYS A 736 20.41 4.60 -8.18
N GLY A 737 19.47 5.34 -7.53
CA GLY A 737 18.04 5.00 -7.47
C GLY A 737 17.65 4.06 -6.32
N TYR A 738 18.60 3.53 -5.55
CA TYR A 738 18.35 2.58 -4.47
C TYR A 738 19.29 2.78 -3.29
N VAL A 739 18.96 2.14 -2.15
CA VAL A 739 19.87 1.91 -1.03
C VAL A 739 20.08 0.42 -0.83
N SER A 740 21.20 0.04 -0.20
CA SER A 740 21.50 -1.36 0.08
C SER A 740 21.87 -1.60 1.55
N THR A 741 21.65 -2.85 2.01
CA THR A 741 22.18 -3.35 3.28
C THR A 741 23.66 -3.73 3.12
N LEU A 742 24.31 -4.08 4.24
CA LEU A 742 25.67 -4.62 4.23
C LEU A 742 25.78 -5.99 3.52
N PHE A 743 24.66 -6.69 3.34
CA PHE A 743 24.57 -7.95 2.61
C PHE A 743 24.22 -7.79 1.14
N GLY A 744 24.07 -6.54 0.65
CA GLY A 744 23.74 -6.25 -0.74
C GLY A 744 22.25 -6.15 -1.06
N ARG A 745 21.34 -6.44 -0.13
CA ARG A 745 19.88 -6.29 -0.34
C ARG A 745 19.56 -4.88 -0.79
N ARG A 746 18.95 -4.76 -1.97
CA ARG A 746 18.60 -3.46 -2.57
C ARG A 746 17.15 -3.06 -2.26
N ARG A 747 16.95 -1.77 -2.11
CA ARG A 747 15.63 -1.17 -2.03
C ARG A 747 15.57 0.06 -2.94
N ALA A 748 14.80 -0.02 -4.01
CA ALA A 748 14.55 1.11 -4.89
C ALA A 748 13.81 2.23 -4.16
N LEU A 749 14.20 3.49 -4.39
CA LEU A 749 13.65 4.68 -3.74
C LEU A 749 13.33 5.78 -4.76
N PRO A 750 12.36 5.57 -5.65
CA PRO A 750 11.96 6.58 -6.64
C PRO A 750 11.44 7.88 -5.98
N GLU A 751 11.00 7.80 -4.72
CA GLU A 751 10.54 8.93 -3.93
C GLU A 751 11.60 10.03 -3.75
N LEU A 752 12.87 9.70 -3.77
CA LEU A 752 13.98 10.65 -3.58
C LEU A 752 14.04 11.72 -4.68
N ASN A 753 13.58 11.40 -5.87
CA ASN A 753 13.56 12.28 -7.03
C ASN A 753 12.22 13.00 -7.24
N SER A 754 11.27 12.85 -6.30
CA SER A 754 9.95 13.47 -6.37
C SER A 754 10.02 15.00 -6.20
N ASN A 755 9.29 15.73 -7.03
CA ASN A 755 9.11 17.18 -6.89
C ASN A 755 8.28 17.55 -5.63
N ASN A 756 7.50 16.61 -5.09
CA ASN A 756 6.72 16.82 -3.88
C ASN A 756 7.60 16.68 -2.63
N HIS A 757 7.73 17.75 -1.85
CA HIS A 757 8.54 17.80 -0.64
C HIS A 757 8.22 16.67 0.36
N ASN A 758 6.94 16.38 0.61
CA ASN A 758 6.55 15.36 1.59
C ASN A 758 6.95 13.95 1.16
N ILE A 759 6.89 13.68 -0.14
CA ILE A 759 7.28 12.38 -0.72
C ILE A 759 8.79 12.25 -0.67
N ARG A 760 9.49 13.29 -1.11
CA ARG A 760 10.95 13.33 -1.05
C ARG A 760 11.45 13.17 0.37
N ALA A 761 10.88 13.88 1.35
CA ALA A 761 11.20 13.73 2.76
C ALA A 761 10.90 12.31 3.28
N SER A 762 9.85 11.63 2.77
CA SER A 762 9.60 10.22 3.06
C SER A 762 10.67 9.31 2.46
N GLY A 763 11.08 9.57 1.21
CA GLY A 763 12.20 8.87 0.55
C GLY A 763 13.51 9.01 1.32
N GLU A 764 13.83 10.22 1.79
CA GLU A 764 15.02 10.49 2.61
C GLU A 764 15.03 9.73 3.94
N ARG A 765 13.86 9.64 4.62
CA ARG A 765 13.74 8.80 5.82
C ARG A 765 13.95 7.31 5.50
N MET A 766 13.37 6.82 4.40
CA MET A 766 13.58 5.44 3.98
C MET A 766 15.04 5.16 3.62
N ALA A 767 15.71 6.11 2.97
CA ALA A 767 17.12 6.00 2.64
C ALA A 767 18.02 5.88 3.88
N ARG A 768 17.73 6.63 4.94
CA ARG A 768 18.47 6.56 6.21
C ARG A 768 18.23 5.24 6.96
N ASN A 769 16.98 4.78 6.97
CA ASN A 769 16.59 3.61 7.76
C ASN A 769 16.98 2.27 7.13
N THR A 770 16.78 2.12 5.83
CA THR A 770 16.86 0.82 5.16
C THR A 770 18.22 0.14 5.31
N PRO A 771 19.37 0.84 5.18
CA PRO A 771 20.68 0.19 5.36
C PRO A 771 20.86 -0.41 6.75
N ILE A 772 20.32 0.22 7.78
CA ILE A 772 20.49 -0.21 9.17
C ILE A 772 19.46 -1.28 9.54
N GLN A 773 18.18 -1.01 9.35
CA GLN A 773 17.09 -1.96 9.65
C GLN A 773 17.15 -3.21 8.77
N GLY A 774 17.46 -3.03 7.49
CA GLY A 774 17.60 -4.16 6.58
C GLY A 774 18.80 -5.03 6.93
N THR A 775 19.93 -4.42 7.29
CA THR A 775 21.10 -5.18 7.75
C THR A 775 20.80 -5.94 9.04
N ALA A 776 20.08 -5.34 10.00
CA ALA A 776 19.64 -6.05 11.21
C ALA A 776 18.75 -7.26 10.87
N ALA A 777 17.83 -7.09 9.93
CA ALA A 777 16.98 -8.18 9.45
C ALA A 777 17.79 -9.31 8.77
N ASP A 778 18.77 -8.96 7.96
CA ASP A 778 19.66 -9.94 7.31
C ASP A 778 20.50 -10.70 8.33
N VAL A 779 21.02 -10.01 9.36
CA VAL A 779 21.77 -10.63 10.47
C VAL A 779 20.91 -11.66 11.21
N ILE A 780 19.68 -11.29 11.59
CA ILE A 780 18.75 -12.21 12.28
C ILE A 780 18.44 -13.42 11.41
N LYS A 781 18.14 -13.22 10.13
CA LYS A 781 17.88 -14.31 9.18
C LYS A 781 19.07 -15.27 9.06
N LEU A 782 20.28 -14.70 8.97
CA LEU A 782 21.51 -15.50 8.95
C LEU A 782 21.69 -16.29 10.26
N ALA A 783 21.46 -15.64 11.41
CA ALA A 783 21.52 -16.29 12.72
C ALA A 783 20.51 -17.44 12.82
N MET A 784 19.26 -17.23 12.37
CA MET A 784 18.23 -18.29 12.32
C MET A 784 18.71 -19.53 11.53
N VAL A 785 19.26 -19.31 10.33
CA VAL A 785 19.79 -20.39 9.49
C VAL A 785 20.93 -21.13 10.20
N ARG A 786 21.85 -20.40 10.85
CA ARG A 786 23.02 -20.97 11.55
C ARG A 786 22.62 -21.76 12.79
N VAL A 787 21.73 -21.18 13.64
CA VAL A 787 21.19 -21.82 14.84
C VAL A 787 20.48 -23.11 14.46
N TRP A 788 19.54 -23.05 13.49
CA TRP A 788 18.78 -24.19 13.03
C TRP A 788 19.68 -25.31 12.48
N ARG A 789 20.66 -24.99 11.64
CA ARG A 789 21.62 -25.96 11.10
C ARG A 789 22.43 -26.60 12.22
N ARG A 790 22.89 -25.82 13.18
CA ARG A 790 23.73 -26.31 14.26
C ARG A 790 22.97 -27.24 15.21
N LEU A 791 21.77 -26.88 15.63
CA LEU A 791 20.91 -27.75 16.44
C LEU A 791 20.70 -29.12 15.76
N ARG A 792 20.49 -29.14 14.45
CA ARG A 792 20.31 -30.36 13.68
C ARG A 792 21.60 -31.18 13.53
N ASN A 793 22.71 -30.51 13.19
CA ASN A 793 24.00 -31.15 13.00
C ASN A 793 24.51 -31.83 14.32
N GLU A 794 24.22 -31.18 15.43
CA GLU A 794 24.51 -31.73 16.75
C GLU A 794 23.45 -32.74 17.21
N LYS A 795 22.43 -33.05 16.38
CA LYS A 795 21.33 -34.03 16.63
C LYS A 795 20.54 -33.74 17.90
N MET A 796 20.37 -32.47 18.25
CA MET A 796 19.62 -32.06 19.42
C MET A 796 18.10 -32.26 19.19
N GLU A 797 17.36 -32.45 20.27
CA GLU A 797 15.89 -32.46 20.27
C GLU A 797 15.35 -31.03 20.33
N SER A 798 16.19 -30.06 20.73
CA SER A 798 15.87 -28.63 20.75
C SER A 798 15.44 -28.11 19.38
N ARG A 799 14.43 -27.20 19.34
CA ARG A 799 13.85 -26.67 18.11
C ARG A 799 13.72 -25.15 18.17
N LEU A 800 14.13 -24.47 17.11
CA LEU A 800 13.81 -23.06 16.90
C LEU A 800 12.31 -22.98 16.59
N ILE A 801 11.54 -22.19 17.36
CA ILE A 801 10.07 -22.18 17.28
C ILE A 801 9.50 -20.81 16.96
N LEU A 802 10.16 -19.73 17.35
CA LEU A 802 9.62 -18.39 17.19
C LEU A 802 10.76 -17.37 16.98
N THR A 803 10.46 -16.32 16.23
CA THR A 803 11.25 -15.10 16.12
C THR A 803 10.34 -13.88 16.24
N VAL A 804 10.75 -12.93 17.10
CA VAL A 804 10.00 -11.71 17.34
C VAL A 804 10.97 -10.54 17.36
N HIS A 805 10.88 -9.63 16.38
CA HIS A 805 11.82 -8.52 16.20
C HIS A 805 13.29 -9.00 16.13
N ASP A 806 14.05 -8.78 17.20
CA ASP A 806 15.49 -9.10 17.29
C ASP A 806 15.75 -10.35 18.17
N GLU A 807 14.70 -11.12 18.47
CA GLU A 807 14.61 -12.22 19.42
C GLU A 807 14.45 -13.58 18.71
N LEU A 808 15.17 -14.59 19.17
CA LEU A 808 15.03 -15.99 18.75
C LEU A 808 14.68 -16.88 19.94
N ILE A 809 13.64 -17.71 19.80
CA ILE A 809 13.17 -18.60 20.86
C ILE A 809 13.31 -20.06 20.44
N VAL A 810 14.03 -20.81 21.27
CA VAL A 810 14.23 -22.26 21.13
C VAL A 810 13.48 -22.99 22.25
N GLU A 811 12.68 -23.99 21.89
CA GLU A 811 12.15 -24.96 22.85
C GLU A 811 13.18 -26.09 23.01
N ALA A 812 13.70 -26.29 24.22
CA ALA A 812 14.75 -27.24 24.50
C ALA A 812 14.37 -28.18 25.67
N PRO A 813 14.65 -29.48 25.57
CA PRO A 813 14.66 -30.36 26.78
C PRO A 813 15.52 -29.73 27.86
N GLU A 814 15.14 -29.88 29.16
CA GLU A 814 15.89 -29.31 30.27
C GLU A 814 17.37 -29.74 30.27
N ALA A 815 17.66 -30.96 29.84
CA ALA A 815 19.02 -31.48 29.71
C ALA A 815 19.86 -30.79 28.59
N GLU A 816 19.20 -30.19 27.61
CA GLU A 816 19.84 -29.52 26.50
C GLU A 816 19.85 -27.99 26.65
N ALA A 817 19.19 -27.43 27.67
CA ALA A 817 18.94 -25.98 27.80
C ALA A 817 20.21 -25.14 27.80
N GLU A 818 21.23 -25.52 28.57
CA GLU A 818 22.54 -24.80 28.62
C GLU A 818 23.23 -24.85 27.26
N LYS A 819 23.17 -26.00 26.58
CA LYS A 819 23.77 -26.17 25.26
C LYS A 819 23.03 -25.37 24.21
N ALA A 820 21.70 -25.32 24.24
CA ALA A 820 20.87 -24.50 23.37
C ALA A 820 21.16 -23.00 23.58
N ALA A 821 21.28 -22.56 24.82
CA ALA A 821 21.67 -21.18 25.16
C ALA A 821 23.07 -20.83 24.64
N GLN A 822 24.02 -21.75 24.75
CA GLN A 822 25.36 -21.57 24.19
C GLN A 822 25.32 -21.44 22.67
N ILE A 823 24.58 -22.31 21.99
CA ILE A 823 24.42 -22.28 20.51
C ILE A 823 23.78 -20.97 20.07
N LEU A 824 22.69 -20.55 20.71
CA LEU A 824 22.05 -19.26 20.41
C LEU A 824 23.06 -18.11 20.51
N ARG A 825 23.76 -17.99 21.63
CA ARG A 825 24.77 -16.95 21.85
C ARG A 825 25.87 -17.01 20.79
N GLU A 826 26.50 -18.15 20.59
CA GLU A 826 27.62 -18.29 19.65
C GLU A 826 27.23 -17.99 18.21
N GLU A 827 26.07 -18.48 17.74
CA GLU A 827 25.65 -18.30 16.38
C GLU A 827 25.07 -16.91 16.12
N MET A 828 24.39 -16.30 17.09
CA MET A 828 23.88 -14.93 16.96
C MET A 828 25.01 -13.90 17.04
N GLU A 829 25.91 -14.01 18.02
CA GLU A 829 27.03 -13.07 18.17
C GLU A 829 28.12 -13.25 17.11
N GLY A 830 28.35 -14.49 16.66
CA GLY A 830 29.39 -14.87 15.73
C GLY A 830 28.98 -14.90 14.25
N CYS A 831 27.73 -14.57 13.90
CA CYS A 831 27.27 -14.64 12.51
C CYS A 831 27.91 -13.59 11.61
N VAL A 832 28.35 -12.45 12.17
CA VAL A 832 29.06 -11.36 11.50
C VAL A 832 30.19 -10.79 12.36
N HIS A 833 31.15 -10.16 11.70
CA HIS A 833 32.26 -9.49 12.39
C HIS A 833 32.27 -8.00 12.08
N TYR A 834 31.73 -7.22 13.00
CA TYR A 834 31.69 -5.76 12.89
C TYR A 834 32.74 -5.10 13.79
N ALA A 835 32.99 -3.81 13.59
CA ALA A 835 33.90 -3.04 14.45
C ALA A 835 33.40 -2.99 15.92
N VAL A 836 32.12 -3.19 16.10
CA VAL A 836 31.45 -3.34 17.38
C VAL A 836 30.85 -4.75 17.45
N PRO A 837 31.25 -5.62 18.39
CA PRO A 837 30.72 -6.96 18.48
C PRO A 837 29.21 -6.95 18.75
N LEU A 838 28.48 -7.87 18.15
CA LEU A 838 27.09 -8.13 18.53
C LEU A 838 27.09 -8.83 19.90
N SER A 839 26.09 -8.56 20.70
CA SER A 839 25.87 -9.23 22.00
C SER A 839 24.41 -9.61 22.15
N THR A 840 24.19 -10.70 22.83
CA THR A 840 22.84 -11.24 23.09
C THR A 840 22.62 -11.39 24.60
N ASP A 841 21.40 -11.06 25.01
CA ASP A 841 20.90 -11.39 26.35
C ASP A 841 20.14 -12.72 26.24
N VAL A 842 20.58 -13.76 26.97
CA VAL A 842 20.01 -15.09 26.87
C VAL A 842 19.40 -15.50 28.21
N HIS A 843 18.12 -15.81 28.19
CA HIS A 843 17.34 -16.23 29.36
C HIS A 843 16.62 -17.54 29.12
N THR A 844 16.20 -18.18 30.21
CA THR A 844 15.50 -19.47 30.18
C THR A 844 14.30 -19.42 31.11
N GLY A 845 13.17 -19.96 30.67
CA GLY A 845 11.94 -19.99 31.45
C GLY A 845 11.03 -21.14 31.08
N LYS A 846 10.00 -21.38 31.88
CA LYS A 846 8.95 -22.37 31.57
C LYS A 846 7.91 -21.79 30.59
N ASN A 847 7.86 -20.51 30.48
CA ASN A 847 6.99 -19.79 29.57
C ASN A 847 7.75 -18.57 28.96
N TRP A 848 7.15 -17.96 27.95
CA TRP A 848 7.78 -16.85 27.24
C TRP A 848 7.99 -15.59 28.13
N LEU A 849 7.12 -15.34 29.11
CA LEU A 849 7.28 -14.21 30.02
C LEU A 849 8.51 -14.39 30.95
N GLU A 850 8.76 -15.62 31.43
CA GLU A 850 9.91 -15.94 32.27
C GLU A 850 11.22 -15.99 31.49
N ALA A 851 11.16 -16.37 30.21
CA ALA A 851 12.31 -16.48 29.32
C ALA A 851 12.74 -15.14 28.71
N HIS A 852 11.94 -14.07 28.81
CA HIS A 852 12.20 -12.76 28.23
C HIS A 852 12.69 -11.71 29.29
#